data_935a6dad455aee1891285caca543397b
#
_entry.id   935a6dad455aee1891285caca543397b
#
_cell.length_a   1.000
_cell.length_b   1.000
_cell.length_c   1.000
_cell.angle_alpha   90.00
_cell.angle_beta   90.00
_cell.angle_gamma   90.00
#
_symmetry.space_group_name_H-M   'P 1'
#
loop_
_entity.id
_entity.type
_entity.pdbx_description
1 polymer ?
#
loop_
_entity_poly.entity_id
_entity_poly.type
_entity_poly.pdbx_seq_one_letter_code
_entity_poly.pdbx_strand_id
1 'polypeptide(L)'
;MSKILLIDGHSILNRAFYGVPDLTNSKGIHTNAVYGFLNIMLKVMDEEKPDHMTVAFDVKHPTFRHKMYEAYKGTRKPMPAELHEQVPVIKEVLKAMNICVVERPGYEADDIIGTIAGISEDQGYDVTILSGDRDLLQLVTNKVTLRIPKTKGGKTEVIDYTPAKVKEDYKLLPKQIIDLKGLMGDSSDNIPGLPGVGEKTATNLLLQYETVENVIAHAEEVKQKKAREALVCHPELATMSKELATIKVDCELDYDINDALVEDMFNSGSYRYIKDLEFKSLLAKFDASCKAVDEKLVEYEVSADKNVLDKLYNTISRRDNTDDFAAVHFLWNDTGRVKEEELTLFNVGMAENDEYVLDGMIFYGCGREKAYVFMNWGSSFDDDIRKFIDDLLKEKVDVSMYDVKRALKFLNFSYRRGLYDAGVAAYLLNPLKDSYDPDDIARDYLDKNIPSFAEKFGKSKSGELLEEKNEEYIEYSALVCQILYKGIKTMTDRLKGEDMFKLYTDIEMPLIFTLNNMEEAGIKVNKQELHEYGESLTDRINELENEIYQRAGEEFNINSPKQLGVILFEKLKLPFAKKTKTGYSTSADILEKLRIEDPIVPAVLEYRQLTKLKSTYADGLAVYIKEDGRIHGKFNQTVTATGRISSTEPNLQNIPVRMELGRKIRKVFVPEDGCVFLDADYSQIELRVLADMSGDEALISAYNENMDVHATTAAKVFHVDIDEVTADLRRKAKAVNFGIVYGISSFGLGQDLHIPKKEAEEYIKRYFENYPKVKNFLDGLVEDAKKTGYSVTKFGRRRPVPELSSGNFMQRSFGERVAMNAPIQGTAADIIKIAMINVDKKLKERNMRTRLILQVHDELLLEAPEDEIEMASRILNDEMVNAVNLKVKMVASVEKGSNWYEAK
;
A
#
# COMPACT_ATOMS: atom_id res chain seq x y z
N MET A 1 40.07 -10.09 16.12
CA MET A 1 39.66 -11.48 16.32
C MET A 1 38.56 -11.75 15.30
N SER A 2 38.56 -12.91 14.68
CA SER A 2 37.54 -13.27 13.72
C SER A 2 36.21 -13.48 14.42
N LYS A 3 35.11 -13.02 13.80
CA LYS A 3 33.78 -13.07 14.38
C LYS A 3 32.87 -13.97 13.54
N ILE A 4 32.03 -14.76 14.20
CA ILE A 4 30.98 -15.54 13.55
C ILE A 4 29.60 -15.16 14.11
N LEU A 5 28.63 -14.98 13.19
CA LEU A 5 27.24 -14.77 13.51
C LEU A 5 26.43 -16.05 13.25
N LEU A 6 25.81 -16.60 14.27
CA LEU A 6 24.94 -17.77 14.20
C LEU A 6 23.49 -17.31 14.36
N ILE A 7 22.62 -17.67 13.44
CA ILE A 7 21.23 -17.23 13.44
C ILE A 7 20.30 -18.43 13.57
N ASP A 8 19.38 -18.36 14.53
CA ASP A 8 18.26 -19.28 14.66
C ASP A 8 17.18 -18.89 13.62
N GLY A 9 17.14 -19.64 12.53
CA GLY A 9 16.30 -19.34 11.38
C GLY A 9 14.81 -19.31 11.70
N HIS A 10 14.30 -20.32 12.41
CA HIS A 10 12.87 -20.36 12.74
C HIS A 10 12.46 -19.32 13.79
N SER A 11 13.29 -19.07 14.79
CA SER A 11 13.02 -18.07 15.83
C SER A 11 12.93 -16.68 15.23
N ILE A 12 13.89 -16.28 14.38
CA ILE A 12 13.91 -14.97 13.75
C ILE A 12 12.81 -14.83 12.70
N LEU A 13 12.54 -15.88 11.89
CA LEU A 13 11.48 -15.88 10.90
C LEU A 13 10.08 -15.75 11.55
N ASN A 14 9.84 -16.51 12.62
CA ASN A 14 8.59 -16.42 13.39
C ASN A 14 8.40 -15.01 13.97
N ARG A 15 9.45 -14.46 14.54
CA ARG A 15 9.44 -13.09 15.06
C ARG A 15 9.14 -12.06 13.98
N ALA A 16 9.74 -12.19 12.82
CA ALA A 16 9.53 -11.32 11.67
C ALA A 16 8.06 -11.39 11.21
N PHE A 17 7.49 -12.59 11.14
CA PHE A 17 6.10 -12.83 10.75
C PHE A 17 5.09 -12.04 11.60
N TYR A 18 5.26 -12.06 12.94
CA TYR A 18 4.38 -11.31 13.84
C TYR A 18 4.78 -9.84 14.03
N GLY A 19 6.00 -9.48 13.64
CA GLY A 19 6.55 -8.13 13.80
C GLY A 19 6.28 -7.19 12.62
N VAL A 20 6.15 -7.74 11.42
CA VAL A 20 5.90 -7.03 10.16
C VAL A 20 4.43 -7.23 9.78
N PRO A 21 3.70 -6.19 9.37
CA PRO A 21 2.36 -6.34 8.78
C PRO A 21 2.39 -7.36 7.65
N ASP A 22 1.25 -7.98 7.39
CA ASP A 22 1.12 -8.93 6.30
C ASP A 22 1.45 -8.26 4.95
N LEU A 23 2.38 -8.86 4.22
CA LEU A 23 2.83 -8.44 2.90
C LEU A 23 2.73 -9.64 1.96
N THR A 24 2.18 -9.41 0.79
CA THR A 24 2.11 -10.40 -0.29
C THR A 24 2.71 -9.79 -1.55
N ASN A 25 3.41 -10.59 -2.35
CA ASN A 25 3.85 -10.17 -3.67
C ASN A 25 2.69 -10.27 -4.69
N SER A 26 2.92 -9.83 -5.93
CA SER A 26 1.93 -9.89 -7.02
C SER A 26 1.46 -11.31 -7.38
N LYS A 27 2.22 -12.34 -7.00
CA LYS A 27 1.87 -13.76 -7.19
C LYS A 27 1.03 -14.31 -6.02
N GLY A 28 0.71 -13.47 -5.02
CA GLY A 28 -0.09 -13.83 -3.84
C GLY A 28 0.67 -14.60 -2.76
N ILE A 29 2.00 -14.68 -2.84
CA ILE A 29 2.85 -15.33 -1.84
C ILE A 29 3.07 -14.36 -0.68
N HIS A 30 2.86 -14.82 0.56
CA HIS A 30 3.20 -14.03 1.75
C HIS A 30 4.70 -13.84 1.87
N THR A 31 5.15 -12.61 2.14
CA THR A 31 6.57 -12.23 2.10
C THR A 31 7.03 -11.47 3.35
N ASN A 32 6.12 -11.13 4.25
CA ASN A 32 6.40 -10.32 5.45
C ASN A 32 7.44 -10.95 6.39
N ALA A 33 7.44 -12.28 6.56
CA ALA A 33 8.42 -12.96 7.41
C ALA A 33 9.81 -12.93 6.77
N VAL A 34 9.90 -13.17 5.46
CA VAL A 34 11.17 -13.11 4.70
C VAL A 34 11.74 -11.70 4.74
N TYR A 35 10.92 -10.68 4.46
CA TYR A 35 11.32 -9.28 4.50
C TYR A 35 11.83 -8.86 5.88
N GLY A 36 11.09 -9.21 6.93
CA GLY A 36 11.47 -8.89 8.30
C GLY A 36 12.73 -9.63 8.74
N PHE A 37 12.90 -10.90 8.34
CA PHE A 37 14.10 -11.68 8.61
C PHE A 37 15.35 -11.02 8.00
N LEU A 38 15.31 -10.69 6.71
CA LEU A 38 16.41 -10.05 6.01
C LEU A 38 16.79 -8.71 6.64
N ASN A 39 15.79 -7.89 7.01
CA ASN A 39 16.06 -6.61 7.67
C ASN A 39 16.72 -6.78 9.05
N ILE A 40 16.29 -7.77 9.85
CA ILE A 40 16.91 -8.05 11.15
C ILE A 40 18.34 -8.53 10.95
N MET A 41 18.55 -9.49 10.03
CA MET A 41 19.86 -10.05 9.70
C MET A 41 20.83 -8.96 9.25
N LEU A 42 20.46 -8.17 8.23
CA LEU A 42 21.31 -7.12 7.68
C LEU A 42 21.65 -6.06 8.71
N LYS A 43 20.70 -5.69 9.59
CA LYS A 43 20.96 -4.76 10.69
C LYS A 43 22.01 -5.29 11.65
N VAL A 44 21.89 -6.56 12.06
CA VAL A 44 22.86 -7.18 12.99
C VAL A 44 24.22 -7.34 12.33
N MET A 45 24.28 -7.64 11.05
CA MET A 45 25.51 -7.68 10.28
C MET A 45 26.20 -6.30 10.21
N ASP A 46 25.46 -5.24 9.98
CA ASP A 46 25.98 -3.87 9.96
C ASP A 46 26.54 -3.45 11.35
N GLU A 47 25.95 -3.95 12.44
CA GLU A 47 26.39 -3.69 13.82
C GLU A 47 27.61 -4.54 14.22
N GLU A 48 27.58 -5.85 13.95
CA GLU A 48 28.59 -6.82 14.40
C GLU A 48 29.78 -6.96 13.44
N LYS A 49 29.57 -6.77 12.14
CA LYS A 49 30.53 -6.96 11.06
C LYS A 49 31.23 -8.31 11.15
N PRO A 50 30.48 -9.43 11.11
CA PRO A 50 31.04 -10.76 11.24
C PRO A 50 31.83 -11.15 9.98
N ASP A 51 32.89 -11.92 10.15
CA ASP A 51 33.67 -12.53 9.06
C ASP A 51 32.97 -13.78 8.51
N HIS A 52 32.19 -14.45 9.37
CA HIS A 52 31.49 -15.71 9.05
C HIS A 52 30.04 -15.63 9.50
N MET A 53 29.15 -16.30 8.78
CA MET A 53 27.73 -16.34 9.14
C MET A 53 27.11 -17.69 8.78
N THR A 54 26.32 -18.24 9.73
CA THR A 54 25.56 -19.47 9.52
C THR A 54 24.13 -19.29 10.03
N VAL A 55 23.16 -19.78 9.27
CA VAL A 55 21.75 -19.82 9.67
C VAL A 55 21.34 -21.29 9.85
N ALA A 56 20.90 -21.66 11.05
CA ALA A 56 20.42 -23.00 11.36
C ALA A 56 18.89 -23.07 11.28
N PHE A 57 18.36 -24.13 10.70
CA PHE A 57 16.91 -24.38 10.65
C PHE A 57 16.56 -25.78 11.20
N ASP A 58 15.41 -25.88 11.85
CA ASP A 58 14.81 -27.18 12.20
C ASP A 58 14.30 -27.91 10.96
N VAL A 59 14.38 -29.23 10.99
CA VAL A 59 13.76 -30.10 9.99
C VAL A 59 12.59 -30.87 10.59
N LYS A 60 11.58 -31.16 9.75
CA LYS A 60 10.42 -31.99 10.14
C LYS A 60 10.83 -33.45 10.34
N HIS A 61 11.62 -33.72 11.38
CA HIS A 61 12.03 -35.08 11.73
C HIS A 61 12.03 -35.21 13.27
N PRO A 62 11.56 -36.35 13.85
CA PRO A 62 11.67 -36.56 15.29
C PRO A 62 13.10 -36.47 15.77
N THR A 63 13.33 -35.67 16.82
CA THR A 63 14.65 -35.53 17.46
C THR A 63 14.86 -36.57 18.56
N PHE A 64 16.05 -36.64 19.13
CA PHE A 64 16.32 -37.52 20.27
C PHE A 64 15.43 -37.19 21.47
N ARG A 65 15.00 -35.91 21.64
CA ARG A 65 14.09 -35.49 22.72
C ARG A 65 12.70 -36.10 22.57
N HIS A 66 12.20 -36.23 21.36
CA HIS A 66 10.91 -36.93 21.09
C HIS A 66 11.00 -38.43 21.41
N LYS A 67 12.18 -39.03 21.24
CA LYS A 67 12.39 -40.44 21.60
C LYS A 67 12.51 -40.64 23.12
N MET A 68 13.01 -39.63 23.81
CA MET A 68 13.13 -39.63 25.28
C MET A 68 11.80 -39.36 25.97
N TYR A 69 11.02 -38.42 25.43
CA TYR A 69 9.72 -38.01 25.97
C TYR A 69 8.73 -37.71 24.86
N GLU A 70 7.75 -38.62 24.64
CA GLU A 70 6.81 -38.57 23.54
C GLU A 70 5.95 -37.28 23.53
N ALA A 71 5.64 -36.74 24.71
CA ALA A 71 4.86 -35.52 24.87
C ALA A 71 5.67 -34.21 24.66
N TYR A 72 6.98 -34.30 24.35
CA TYR A 72 7.83 -33.13 24.10
C TYR A 72 7.28 -32.28 22.97
N LYS A 73 7.14 -30.98 23.18
CA LYS A 73 6.52 -29.98 22.25
C LYS A 73 5.08 -30.32 21.80
N GLY A 74 4.42 -31.31 22.42
CA GLY A 74 3.08 -31.78 22.02
C GLY A 74 1.95 -30.78 22.21
N THR A 75 2.15 -29.70 22.97
CA THR A 75 1.20 -28.61 23.20
C THR A 75 1.36 -27.43 22.25
N ARG A 76 2.43 -27.45 21.42
CA ARG A 76 2.67 -26.36 20.45
C ARG A 76 1.60 -26.35 19.36
N LYS A 77 1.04 -25.17 19.07
CA LYS A 77 0.13 -24.99 17.95
C LYS A 77 0.89 -25.16 16.61
N PRO A 78 0.25 -25.70 15.58
CA PRO A 78 0.88 -25.80 14.27
C PRO A 78 1.26 -24.41 13.74
N MET A 79 2.34 -24.36 12.95
CA MET A 79 2.77 -23.15 12.27
C MET A 79 1.65 -22.65 11.33
N PRO A 80 1.33 -21.36 11.32
CA PRO A 80 0.39 -20.80 10.33
C PRO A 80 0.79 -21.15 8.90
N ALA A 81 -0.18 -21.36 8.02
CA ALA A 81 0.08 -21.73 6.62
C ALA A 81 0.90 -20.65 5.91
N GLU A 82 0.57 -19.40 6.17
CA GLU A 82 1.22 -18.20 5.61
C GLU A 82 2.71 -18.07 6.03
N LEU A 83 3.06 -18.58 7.21
CA LEU A 83 4.46 -18.65 7.65
C LEU A 83 5.15 -19.88 7.06
N HIS A 84 4.43 -20.99 7.01
CA HIS A 84 4.98 -22.26 6.51
C HIS A 84 5.46 -22.16 5.06
N GLU A 85 4.73 -21.44 4.21
CA GLU A 85 5.12 -21.22 2.80
C GLU A 85 6.36 -20.34 2.65
N GLN A 86 6.66 -19.47 3.64
CA GLN A 86 7.81 -18.58 3.60
C GLN A 86 9.14 -19.26 4.03
N VAL A 87 9.07 -20.42 4.72
CA VAL A 87 10.27 -21.15 5.15
C VAL A 87 11.16 -21.62 3.98
N PRO A 88 10.64 -22.28 2.92
CA PRO A 88 11.47 -22.62 1.77
C PRO A 88 11.98 -21.36 1.03
N VAL A 89 11.17 -20.30 0.95
CA VAL A 89 11.54 -19.06 0.27
C VAL A 89 12.76 -18.41 0.92
N ILE A 90 12.76 -18.23 2.25
CA ILE A 90 13.92 -17.63 2.95
C ILE A 90 15.19 -18.48 2.78
N LYS A 91 15.09 -19.80 2.78
CA LYS A 91 16.24 -20.68 2.57
C LYS A 91 16.87 -20.51 1.19
N GLU A 92 16.04 -20.41 0.15
CA GLU A 92 16.52 -20.16 -1.21
C GLU A 92 17.13 -18.77 -1.35
N VAL A 93 16.55 -17.75 -0.74
CA VAL A 93 17.11 -16.40 -0.71
C VAL A 93 18.47 -16.38 -0.01
N LEU A 94 18.61 -17.03 1.15
CA LEU A 94 19.87 -17.10 1.89
C LEU A 94 20.95 -17.81 1.08
N LYS A 95 20.64 -18.93 0.43
CA LYS A 95 21.56 -19.63 -0.48
C LYS A 95 21.99 -18.75 -1.65
N ALA A 96 21.04 -18.04 -2.27
CA ALA A 96 21.35 -17.11 -3.36
C ALA A 96 22.21 -15.92 -2.89
N MET A 97 22.13 -15.55 -1.61
CA MET A 97 22.99 -14.57 -0.95
C MET A 97 24.34 -15.13 -0.49
N ASN A 98 24.71 -16.35 -0.89
CA ASN A 98 25.92 -17.04 -0.46
C ASN A 98 26.04 -17.22 1.08
N ILE A 99 24.91 -17.37 1.76
CA ILE A 99 24.87 -17.55 3.21
C ILE A 99 24.80 -19.04 3.52
N CYS A 100 25.67 -19.51 4.42
CA CYS A 100 25.69 -20.89 4.89
C CYS A 100 24.40 -21.23 5.65
N VAL A 101 23.64 -22.20 5.15
CA VAL A 101 22.40 -22.70 5.76
C VAL A 101 22.61 -24.14 6.20
N VAL A 102 22.44 -24.44 7.49
CA VAL A 102 22.67 -25.76 8.08
C VAL A 102 21.36 -26.34 8.62
N GLU A 103 21.13 -27.59 8.27
CA GLU A 103 20.02 -28.43 8.73
C GLU A 103 20.51 -29.85 8.96
N ARG A 104 20.09 -30.47 10.05
CA ARG A 104 20.47 -31.88 10.33
C ARG A 104 19.28 -32.67 10.89
N PRO A 105 18.79 -33.71 10.21
CA PRO A 105 17.77 -34.59 10.76
C PRO A 105 18.18 -35.20 12.09
N GLY A 106 17.26 -35.21 13.07
CA GLY A 106 17.50 -35.76 14.40
C GLY A 106 18.00 -34.78 15.46
N TYR A 107 18.37 -33.56 15.06
CA TYR A 107 18.77 -32.49 15.94
C TYR A 107 17.85 -31.25 15.70
N GLU A 108 17.79 -30.39 16.68
CA GLU A 108 17.10 -29.08 16.60
C GLU A 108 18.11 -27.99 16.20
N ALA A 109 17.61 -26.85 15.68
CA ALA A 109 18.46 -25.72 15.32
C ALA A 109 19.35 -25.27 16.50
N ASP A 110 18.84 -25.33 17.73
CA ASP A 110 19.58 -24.98 18.93
C ASP A 110 20.79 -25.90 19.19
N ASP A 111 20.65 -27.21 18.89
CA ASP A 111 21.73 -28.18 19.01
C ASP A 111 22.82 -27.93 17.95
N ILE A 112 22.39 -27.57 16.71
CA ILE A 112 23.30 -27.21 15.64
C ILE A 112 24.06 -25.93 16.01
N ILE A 113 23.37 -24.91 16.50
CA ILE A 113 23.96 -23.64 16.93
C ILE A 113 24.92 -23.87 18.09
N GLY A 114 24.52 -24.69 19.09
CA GLY A 114 25.39 -25.02 20.23
C GLY A 114 26.67 -25.72 19.80
N THR A 115 26.58 -26.65 18.85
CA THR A 115 27.74 -27.38 18.33
C THR A 115 28.68 -26.44 17.55
N ILE A 116 28.15 -25.62 16.63
CA ILE A 116 28.95 -24.69 15.84
C ILE A 116 29.54 -23.59 16.75
N ALA A 117 28.81 -23.11 17.74
CA ALA A 117 29.33 -22.14 18.73
C ALA A 117 30.55 -22.71 19.49
N GLY A 118 30.45 -23.96 19.96
CA GLY A 118 31.56 -24.64 20.62
C GLY A 118 32.79 -24.81 19.73
N ILE A 119 32.60 -25.31 18.49
CA ILE A 119 33.69 -25.45 17.51
C ILE A 119 34.35 -24.10 17.23
N SER A 120 33.57 -23.05 17.07
CA SER A 120 34.06 -21.70 16.76
C SER A 120 34.81 -21.08 17.94
N GLU A 121 34.31 -21.25 19.18
CA GLU A 121 34.97 -20.78 20.40
C GLU A 121 36.33 -21.48 20.59
N ASP A 122 36.40 -22.79 20.36
CA ASP A 122 37.63 -23.58 20.44
C ASP A 122 38.68 -23.16 19.39
N GLN A 123 38.24 -22.73 18.22
CA GLN A 123 39.09 -22.15 17.18
C GLN A 123 39.44 -20.66 17.39
N GLY A 124 38.94 -20.08 18.45
CA GLY A 124 39.31 -18.72 18.88
C GLY A 124 38.45 -17.58 18.35
N TYR A 125 37.31 -17.87 17.74
CA TYR A 125 36.37 -16.88 17.25
C TYR A 125 35.55 -16.22 18.39
N ASP A 126 35.15 -14.98 18.19
CA ASP A 126 34.07 -14.35 18.97
C ASP A 126 32.74 -14.74 18.33
N VAL A 127 31.85 -15.35 19.08
CA VAL A 127 30.58 -15.90 18.58
C VAL A 127 29.41 -15.02 19.01
N THR A 128 28.60 -14.57 18.06
CA THR A 128 27.32 -13.91 18.32
C THR A 128 26.19 -14.81 17.88
N ILE A 129 25.31 -15.20 18.79
CA ILE A 129 24.10 -15.98 18.48
C ILE A 129 22.92 -15.00 18.43
N LEU A 130 22.18 -14.99 17.32
CA LEU A 130 20.96 -14.19 17.13
C LEU A 130 19.74 -15.10 17.21
N SER A 131 18.99 -15.05 18.29
CA SER A 131 17.74 -15.79 18.49
C SER A 131 16.79 -15.06 19.43
N GLY A 132 15.50 -15.36 19.37
CA GLY A 132 14.50 -14.99 20.37
C GLY A 132 14.39 -16.00 21.51
N ASP A 133 15.03 -17.17 21.37
CA ASP A 133 14.94 -18.24 22.35
C ASP A 133 15.90 -18.04 23.52
N ARG A 134 15.37 -18.15 24.74
CA ARG A 134 16.14 -18.00 25.97
C ARG A 134 16.86 -19.27 26.40
N ASP A 135 16.58 -20.41 25.78
CA ASP A 135 17.25 -21.65 26.06
C ASP A 135 18.72 -21.59 25.67
N LEU A 136 19.02 -20.80 24.65
CA LEU A 136 20.38 -20.51 24.20
C LEU A 136 21.21 -19.70 25.24
N LEU A 137 20.61 -19.16 26.31
CA LEU A 137 21.35 -18.53 27.42
C LEU A 137 22.36 -19.48 28.05
N GLN A 138 22.10 -20.79 28.00
CA GLN A 138 22.99 -21.80 28.51
C GLN A 138 24.34 -21.88 27.78
N LEU A 139 24.39 -21.41 26.53
CA LEU A 139 25.58 -21.40 25.66
C LEU A 139 26.48 -20.19 25.89
N VAL A 140 26.02 -19.19 26.67
CA VAL A 140 26.74 -17.92 26.86
C VAL A 140 28.04 -18.14 27.64
N THR A 141 29.16 -17.66 27.04
CA THR A 141 30.51 -17.70 27.63
C THR A 141 31.14 -16.29 27.54
N ASN A 142 32.40 -16.18 27.86
CA ASN A 142 33.15 -14.93 27.63
C ASN A 142 33.39 -14.61 26.16
N LYS A 143 33.22 -15.58 25.25
CA LYS A 143 33.37 -15.43 23.82
C LYS A 143 32.07 -15.65 23.04
N VAL A 144 31.07 -16.26 23.67
CA VAL A 144 29.75 -16.52 23.08
C VAL A 144 28.74 -15.55 23.70
N THR A 145 28.22 -14.66 22.91
CA THR A 145 27.18 -13.68 23.30
C THR A 145 25.86 -14.06 22.64
N LEU A 146 24.77 -14.11 23.43
CA LEU A 146 23.43 -14.29 22.88
C LEU A 146 22.76 -12.93 22.72
N ARG A 147 22.35 -12.63 21.50
CA ARG A 147 21.68 -11.38 21.09
C ARG A 147 20.19 -11.63 20.89
N ILE A 148 19.36 -11.10 21.80
CA ILE A 148 17.91 -11.27 21.74
C ILE A 148 17.23 -9.98 21.27
N PRO A 149 16.59 -9.99 20.10
CA PRO A 149 15.78 -8.86 19.64
C PRO A 149 14.55 -8.72 20.54
N LYS A 150 14.25 -7.54 21.08
CA LYS A 150 13.08 -7.26 21.92
C LYS A 150 12.30 -6.08 21.37
N THR A 151 11.02 -6.26 21.11
CA THR A 151 10.15 -5.16 20.64
C THR A 151 9.49 -4.50 21.87
N LYS A 152 9.82 -3.24 22.12
CA LYS A 152 9.19 -2.41 23.13
C LYS A 152 8.68 -1.12 22.51
N GLY A 153 7.38 -0.86 22.60
CA GLY A 153 6.80 0.36 22.05
C GLY A 153 6.95 0.52 20.53
N GLY A 154 7.07 -0.61 19.77
CA GLY A 154 7.21 -0.59 18.32
C GLY A 154 8.63 -0.33 17.79
N LYS A 155 9.62 -0.17 18.66
CA LYS A 155 11.04 -0.22 18.30
C LYS A 155 11.61 -1.58 18.66
N THR A 156 12.39 -2.17 17.77
CA THR A 156 13.17 -3.38 18.07
C THR A 156 14.50 -2.93 18.68
N GLU A 157 14.63 -3.15 19.98
CA GLU A 157 15.88 -3.05 20.74
C GLU A 157 16.50 -4.46 20.77
N VAL A 158 17.80 -4.53 20.77
CA VAL A 158 18.54 -5.79 20.92
C VAL A 158 19.18 -5.81 22.29
N ILE A 159 19.04 -6.92 23.01
CA ILE A 159 19.69 -7.13 24.31
C ILE A 159 20.78 -8.17 24.13
N ASP A 160 22.01 -7.80 24.49
CA ASP A 160 23.16 -8.67 24.48
C ASP A 160 23.32 -9.34 25.85
N TYR A 161 23.21 -10.65 25.88
CA TYR A 161 23.43 -11.47 27.07
C TYR A 161 24.85 -11.99 27.10
N THR A 162 25.64 -11.39 27.98
CA THR A 162 26.96 -11.89 28.43
C THR A 162 26.77 -12.64 29.74
N PRO A 163 27.78 -13.38 30.27
CA PRO A 163 27.67 -14.06 31.56
C PRO A 163 27.27 -13.11 32.71
N ALA A 164 27.76 -11.88 32.67
CA ALA A 164 27.41 -10.86 33.67
C ALA A 164 25.93 -10.46 33.59
N LYS A 165 25.39 -10.29 32.34
CA LYS A 165 24.00 -9.93 32.13
C LYS A 165 23.05 -11.07 32.47
N VAL A 166 23.40 -12.32 32.19
CA VAL A 166 22.63 -13.49 32.64
C VAL A 166 22.55 -13.51 34.18
N LYS A 167 23.69 -13.33 34.85
CA LYS A 167 23.73 -13.27 36.32
C LYS A 167 22.94 -12.10 36.91
N GLU A 168 22.93 -10.95 36.25
CA GLU A 168 22.13 -9.79 36.64
C GLU A 168 20.64 -10.10 36.61
N ASP A 169 20.14 -10.63 35.46
CA ASP A 169 18.73 -10.83 35.21
C ASP A 169 18.16 -12.08 35.90
N TYR A 170 18.89 -13.19 35.90
CA TYR A 170 18.43 -14.50 36.41
C TYR A 170 19.00 -14.88 37.78
N LYS A 171 19.99 -14.16 38.30
CA LYS A 171 20.77 -14.48 39.51
C LYS A 171 21.57 -15.78 39.42
N LEU A 172 21.62 -16.40 38.26
CA LEU A 172 22.25 -17.68 37.99
C LEU A 172 23.35 -17.52 36.96
N LEU A 173 24.28 -18.48 36.89
CA LEU A 173 25.26 -18.57 35.81
C LEU A 173 24.61 -19.15 34.54
N PRO A 174 25.14 -18.88 33.32
CA PRO A 174 24.60 -19.42 32.10
C PRO A 174 24.32 -20.91 32.11
N LYS A 175 25.25 -21.73 32.57
CA LYS A 175 25.08 -23.19 32.67
C LYS A 175 23.99 -23.62 33.64
N GLN A 176 23.65 -22.81 34.65
CA GLN A 176 22.58 -23.10 35.61
C GLN A 176 21.16 -22.86 35.03
N ILE A 177 21.03 -22.29 33.84
CA ILE A 177 19.75 -22.16 33.13
C ILE A 177 19.17 -23.54 32.83
N ILE A 178 20.04 -24.51 32.50
CA ILE A 178 19.64 -25.92 32.27
C ILE A 178 19.05 -26.49 33.61
N ASP A 179 19.73 -26.27 34.73
CA ASP A 179 19.29 -26.73 36.03
C ASP A 179 17.97 -26.06 36.47
N LEU A 180 17.82 -24.77 36.16
CA LEU A 180 16.59 -24.03 36.40
C LEU A 180 15.40 -24.70 35.72
N LYS A 181 15.54 -25.01 34.42
CA LYS A 181 14.51 -25.72 33.62
C LYS A 181 14.32 -27.16 34.06
N GLY A 182 15.37 -27.82 34.51
CA GLY A 182 15.28 -29.16 35.12
C GLY A 182 14.34 -29.18 36.34
N LEU A 183 14.42 -28.16 37.18
CA LEU A 183 13.60 -28.06 38.37
C LEU A 183 12.18 -27.53 38.09
N MET A 184 12.04 -26.43 37.36
CA MET A 184 10.74 -25.78 37.16
C MET A 184 9.95 -26.31 35.96
N GLY A 185 10.59 -27.01 35.01
CA GLY A 185 10.03 -27.38 33.72
C GLY A 185 9.96 -26.22 32.74
N ASP A 186 9.40 -26.50 31.59
CA ASP A 186 9.06 -25.50 30.56
C ASP A 186 7.72 -25.82 29.89
N SER A 187 6.75 -24.93 30.11
CA SER A 187 5.41 -25.09 29.54
C SER A 187 5.37 -24.87 28.00
N SER A 188 6.34 -24.14 27.41
CA SER A 188 6.40 -23.90 25.98
C SER A 188 6.81 -25.15 25.22
N ASP A 189 7.70 -25.95 25.81
CA ASP A 189 8.21 -27.21 25.25
C ASP A 189 7.61 -28.45 25.90
N ASN A 190 6.64 -28.24 26.79
CA ASN A 190 5.98 -29.30 27.53
C ASN A 190 6.97 -30.17 28.37
N ILE A 191 8.00 -29.52 28.91
CA ILE A 191 8.94 -30.14 29.84
C ILE A 191 8.32 -30.10 31.23
N PRO A 192 8.16 -31.27 31.93
CA PRO A 192 7.30 -31.33 33.09
C PRO A 192 7.86 -30.61 34.34
N GLY A 193 9.17 -30.68 34.59
CA GLY A 193 9.77 -30.19 35.80
C GLY A 193 9.24 -30.91 37.06
N LEU A 194 9.55 -30.38 38.23
CA LEU A 194 9.06 -30.88 39.52
C LEU A 194 7.68 -30.26 39.85
N PRO A 195 6.67 -31.04 40.24
CA PRO A 195 5.35 -30.53 40.60
C PRO A 195 5.38 -29.50 41.73
N GLY A 196 4.87 -28.29 41.48
CA GLY A 196 4.80 -27.22 42.45
C GLY A 196 6.11 -26.45 42.68
N VAL A 197 7.13 -26.67 41.87
CA VAL A 197 8.39 -25.90 41.85
C VAL A 197 8.31 -24.90 40.69
N GLY A 198 8.17 -23.62 41.02
CA GLY A 198 8.23 -22.54 40.04
C GLY A 198 9.57 -21.83 40.08
N GLU A 199 9.79 -20.90 39.11
CA GLU A 199 11.04 -20.17 38.86
C GLU A 199 11.71 -19.65 40.16
N LYS A 200 10.96 -18.94 41.03
CA LYS A 200 11.51 -18.38 42.29
C LYS A 200 12.02 -19.46 43.25
N THR A 201 11.34 -20.59 43.32
CA THR A 201 11.75 -21.70 44.20
C THR A 201 12.97 -22.40 43.59
N ALA A 202 12.96 -22.69 42.32
CA ALA A 202 14.07 -23.30 41.61
C ALA A 202 15.34 -22.45 41.70
N THR A 203 15.23 -21.13 41.43
CA THR A 203 16.36 -20.19 41.59
C THR A 203 16.95 -20.21 42.98
N ASN A 204 16.11 -20.18 44.04
CA ASN A 204 16.62 -20.21 45.43
C ASN A 204 17.32 -21.55 45.77
N LEU A 205 16.84 -22.66 45.22
CA LEU A 205 17.50 -23.97 45.44
C LEU A 205 18.84 -24.00 44.71
N LEU A 206 18.94 -23.47 43.48
CA LEU A 206 20.21 -23.43 42.73
C LEU A 206 21.21 -22.43 43.32
N LEU A 207 20.77 -21.36 43.94
CA LEU A 207 21.64 -20.46 44.71
C LEU A 207 22.25 -21.14 45.95
N GLN A 208 21.57 -22.15 46.52
CA GLN A 208 22.02 -22.87 47.72
C GLN A 208 22.83 -24.15 47.37
N TYR A 209 22.42 -24.87 46.32
CA TYR A 209 22.94 -26.21 46.02
C TYR A 209 23.64 -26.31 44.65
N GLU A 210 23.60 -25.25 43.86
CA GLU A 210 24.26 -25.02 42.57
C GLU A 210 23.74 -25.85 41.37
N THR A 211 23.47 -27.17 41.55
CA THR A 211 23.02 -28.07 40.47
C THR A 211 21.79 -28.89 40.87
N VAL A 212 21.05 -29.40 39.89
CA VAL A 212 19.90 -30.30 40.08
C VAL A 212 20.30 -31.54 40.89
N GLU A 213 21.46 -32.12 40.58
CA GLU A 213 22.00 -33.32 41.26
C GLU A 213 22.21 -33.04 42.75
N ASN A 214 22.80 -31.92 43.10
CA ASN A 214 22.99 -31.52 44.48
C ASN A 214 21.67 -31.19 45.19
N VAL A 215 20.70 -30.53 44.48
CA VAL A 215 19.36 -30.33 45.01
C VAL A 215 18.68 -31.65 45.34
N ILE A 216 18.81 -32.66 44.49
CA ILE A 216 18.27 -34.02 44.73
C ILE A 216 18.95 -34.68 45.89
N ALA A 217 20.30 -34.60 45.96
CA ALA A 217 21.06 -35.19 47.07
C ALA A 217 20.69 -34.61 48.46
N HIS A 218 20.24 -33.34 48.51
CA HIS A 218 19.87 -32.67 49.75
C HIS A 218 18.33 -32.47 49.83
N ALA A 219 17.53 -33.29 49.11
CA ALA A 219 16.08 -33.16 49.03
C ALA A 219 15.39 -33.05 50.39
N GLU A 220 15.80 -33.82 51.38
CA GLU A 220 15.22 -33.80 52.74
C GLU A 220 15.48 -32.50 53.51
N GLU A 221 16.55 -31.77 53.18
CA GLU A 221 16.93 -30.51 53.84
C GLU A 221 16.18 -29.31 53.25
N VAL A 222 15.43 -29.49 52.16
CA VAL A 222 14.70 -28.42 51.50
C VAL A 222 13.55 -27.93 52.38
N LYS A 223 13.57 -26.64 52.72
CA LYS A 223 12.60 -26.01 53.66
C LYS A 223 11.19 -25.95 53.09
N GLN A 224 11.04 -25.79 51.78
CA GLN A 224 9.74 -25.68 51.09
C GLN A 224 9.10 -27.08 51.01
N LYS A 225 8.03 -27.33 51.78
CA LYS A 225 7.39 -28.64 51.93
C LYS A 225 7.04 -29.29 50.58
N LYS A 226 6.39 -28.52 49.66
CA LYS A 226 5.99 -29.04 48.35
C LYS A 226 7.18 -29.41 47.47
N ALA A 227 8.23 -28.57 47.44
CA ALA A 227 9.45 -28.84 46.70
C ALA A 227 10.17 -30.07 47.24
N ARG A 228 10.28 -30.21 48.59
CA ARG A 228 10.86 -31.35 49.23
C ARG A 228 10.12 -32.66 48.89
N GLU A 229 8.79 -32.65 49.02
CA GLU A 229 7.96 -33.80 48.68
C GLU A 229 8.15 -34.19 47.21
N ALA A 230 8.17 -33.23 46.27
CA ALA A 230 8.39 -33.49 44.85
C ALA A 230 9.78 -34.05 44.56
N LEU A 231 10.82 -33.52 45.22
CA LEU A 231 12.20 -33.98 45.06
C LEU A 231 12.40 -35.41 45.60
N VAL A 232 11.76 -35.76 46.71
CA VAL A 232 11.84 -37.10 47.28
C VAL A 232 11.02 -38.13 46.51
N CYS A 233 9.83 -37.75 46.00
CA CYS A 233 8.91 -38.64 45.31
C CYS A 233 9.24 -38.83 43.81
N HIS A 234 9.76 -37.77 43.18
CA HIS A 234 9.92 -37.73 41.71
C HIS A 234 11.27 -37.13 41.25
N PRO A 235 12.43 -37.54 41.83
CA PRO A 235 13.73 -37.02 41.45
C PRO A 235 14.04 -37.24 39.96
N GLU A 236 13.52 -38.33 39.38
CA GLU A 236 13.66 -38.70 37.94
C GLU A 236 13.07 -37.65 37.01
N LEU A 237 12.00 -36.94 37.44
CA LEU A 237 11.42 -35.87 36.60
C LEU A 237 12.36 -34.68 36.47
N ALA A 238 13.09 -34.32 37.55
CA ALA A 238 14.06 -33.23 37.49
C ALA A 238 15.24 -33.57 36.54
N THR A 239 15.76 -34.82 36.66
CA THR A 239 16.85 -35.28 35.81
C THR A 239 16.42 -35.34 34.35
N MET A 240 15.28 -35.97 34.05
CA MET A 240 14.75 -36.05 32.71
C MET A 240 14.47 -34.63 32.13
N SER A 241 13.89 -33.72 32.91
CA SER A 241 13.61 -32.35 32.48
C SER A 241 14.90 -31.57 32.22
N LYS A 242 15.95 -31.78 33.01
CA LYS A 242 17.28 -31.22 32.75
C LYS A 242 17.87 -31.76 31.45
N GLU A 243 17.75 -33.03 31.16
CA GLU A 243 18.26 -33.69 29.97
C GLU A 243 17.51 -33.18 28.69
N LEU A 244 16.18 -33.01 28.77
CA LEU A 244 15.36 -32.42 27.72
C LEU A 244 15.71 -30.97 27.45
N ALA A 245 16.01 -30.16 28.48
CA ALA A 245 16.37 -28.75 28.35
C ALA A 245 17.82 -28.52 27.92
N THR A 246 18.66 -29.56 27.97
CA THR A 246 20.09 -29.45 27.61
C THR A 246 20.25 -29.40 26.10
N ILE A 247 20.91 -28.36 25.61
CA ILE A 247 21.33 -28.24 24.22
C ILE A 247 22.55 -29.12 24.00
N LYS A 248 22.46 -29.94 22.93
CA LYS A 248 23.58 -30.83 22.57
C LYS A 248 24.63 -30.04 21.80
N VAL A 249 25.88 -30.09 22.25
CA VAL A 249 26.99 -29.31 21.68
C VAL A 249 28.04 -30.15 20.93
N ASP A 250 27.73 -31.44 20.71
CA ASP A 250 28.57 -32.43 20.06
C ASP A 250 27.85 -33.20 18.97
N CYS A 251 26.97 -32.49 18.20
CA CYS A 251 26.24 -33.07 17.08
C CYS A 251 27.18 -33.50 15.95
N GLU A 252 26.88 -34.64 15.31
CA GLU A 252 27.57 -35.05 14.08
C GLU A 252 27.14 -34.15 12.91
N LEU A 253 27.89 -33.09 12.69
CA LEU A 253 27.64 -32.13 11.61
C LEU A 253 28.75 -32.28 10.54
N ASP A 254 28.34 -32.24 9.29
CA ASP A 254 29.23 -32.02 8.15
C ASP A 254 29.33 -30.51 7.93
N TYR A 255 30.19 -29.84 8.71
CA TYR A 255 30.30 -28.38 8.77
C TYR A 255 31.77 -27.97 8.77
N ASP A 256 32.13 -27.14 7.81
CA ASP A 256 33.39 -26.41 7.77
C ASP A 256 33.12 -24.91 7.98
N ILE A 257 33.82 -24.29 8.92
CA ILE A 257 33.69 -22.87 9.21
C ILE A 257 34.07 -22.00 7.98
N ASN A 258 34.94 -22.52 7.10
CA ASN A 258 35.31 -21.82 5.87
C ASN A 258 34.14 -21.69 4.88
N ASP A 259 33.15 -22.59 4.91
CA ASP A 259 31.94 -22.52 4.10
C ASP A 259 30.98 -21.42 4.60
N ALA A 260 31.23 -20.90 5.79
CA ALA A 260 30.43 -19.82 6.40
C ALA A 260 31.05 -18.44 6.20
N LEU A 261 32.11 -18.29 5.41
CA LEU A 261 32.69 -16.98 5.12
C LEU A 261 31.65 -16.04 4.49
N VAL A 262 31.56 -14.82 4.99
CA VAL A 262 30.67 -13.82 4.43
C VAL A 262 31.25 -13.32 3.11
N GLU A 263 30.62 -13.74 2.03
CA GLU A 263 30.96 -13.32 0.67
C GLU A 263 30.01 -12.21 0.19
N ASP A 264 30.05 -11.89 -1.11
CA ASP A 264 29.11 -10.93 -1.71
C ASP A 264 27.68 -11.48 -1.70
N MET A 265 26.87 -10.94 -0.81
CA MET A 265 25.47 -11.29 -0.65
C MET A 265 24.57 -10.65 -1.70
N PHE A 266 25.01 -9.53 -2.26
CA PHE A 266 24.23 -8.73 -3.22
C PHE A 266 24.67 -9.02 -4.65
N ASN A 267 24.65 -10.29 -5.05
CA ASN A 267 24.99 -10.79 -6.36
C ASN A 267 23.77 -10.91 -7.30
N SER A 268 23.98 -11.27 -8.57
CA SER A 268 22.92 -11.41 -9.56
C SER A 268 21.89 -12.49 -9.22
N GLY A 269 22.28 -13.55 -8.52
CA GLY A 269 21.37 -14.61 -8.08
C GLY A 269 20.39 -14.10 -7.03
N SER A 270 20.89 -13.46 -5.98
CA SER A 270 20.07 -12.88 -4.91
C SER A 270 19.22 -11.69 -5.41
N TYR A 271 19.73 -10.91 -6.39
CA TYR A 271 18.96 -9.85 -7.03
C TYR A 271 17.63 -10.34 -7.60
N ARG A 272 17.65 -11.49 -8.30
CA ARG A 272 16.41 -12.08 -8.89
C ARG A 272 15.39 -12.41 -7.80
N TYR A 273 15.80 -13.10 -6.75
CA TYR A 273 14.90 -13.44 -5.63
C TYR A 273 14.34 -12.20 -4.94
N ILE A 274 15.16 -11.20 -4.64
CA ILE A 274 14.73 -9.94 -3.99
C ILE A 274 13.76 -9.17 -4.87
N LYS A 275 13.96 -9.21 -6.20
CA LYS A 275 13.06 -8.58 -7.17
C LYS A 275 11.73 -9.34 -7.29
N ASP A 276 11.75 -10.66 -7.37
CA ASP A 276 10.54 -11.50 -7.40
C ASP A 276 9.70 -11.39 -6.13
N LEU A 277 10.34 -11.13 -4.99
CA LEU A 277 9.68 -10.87 -3.72
C LEU A 277 9.21 -9.41 -3.56
N GLU A 278 9.54 -8.54 -4.51
CA GLU A 278 9.14 -7.11 -4.56
C GLU A 278 9.69 -6.27 -3.40
N PHE A 279 10.88 -6.60 -2.90
CA PHE A 279 11.53 -5.88 -1.81
C PHE A 279 12.29 -4.65 -2.29
N LYS A 280 11.55 -3.63 -2.76
CA LYS A 280 12.10 -2.40 -3.37
C LYS A 280 13.20 -1.73 -2.53
N SER A 281 13.05 -1.71 -1.20
CA SER A 281 14.05 -1.10 -0.30
C SER A 281 15.39 -1.85 -0.26
N LEU A 282 15.40 -3.16 -0.54
CA LEU A 282 16.61 -3.96 -0.57
C LEU A 282 17.30 -3.90 -1.95
N LEU A 283 16.55 -3.64 -3.03
CA LEU A 283 17.11 -3.52 -4.39
C LEU A 283 18.11 -2.37 -4.51
N ALA A 284 17.99 -1.34 -3.70
CA ALA A 284 18.93 -0.22 -3.66
C ALA A 284 20.34 -0.62 -3.17
N LYS A 285 20.51 -1.79 -2.53
CA LYS A 285 21.80 -2.30 -2.04
C LYS A 285 22.63 -3.03 -3.12
N PHE A 286 22.03 -3.31 -4.27
CA PHE A 286 22.71 -4.01 -5.36
C PHE A 286 23.45 -3.04 -6.29
N ASP A 287 24.65 -3.42 -6.67
CA ASP A 287 25.42 -2.69 -7.66
C ASP A 287 24.85 -2.84 -9.08
N ALA A 288 25.18 -1.90 -9.96
CA ALA A 288 24.71 -1.94 -11.34
C ALA A 288 25.10 -3.24 -12.11
N SER A 289 26.25 -3.83 -11.77
CA SER A 289 26.72 -5.09 -12.38
C SER A 289 25.83 -6.28 -12.04
N CYS A 290 25.20 -6.28 -10.87
CA CYS A 290 24.30 -7.36 -10.44
C CYS A 290 22.91 -7.25 -11.11
N LYS A 291 22.58 -6.09 -11.64
CA LYS A 291 21.33 -5.77 -12.33
C LYS A 291 21.38 -6.07 -13.83
N ALA A 292 22.45 -6.70 -14.30
CA ALA A 292 22.63 -7.05 -15.72
C ALA A 292 21.48 -7.95 -16.20
N VAL A 293 20.93 -7.59 -17.35
CA VAL A 293 19.83 -8.33 -17.99
C VAL A 293 20.37 -9.61 -18.61
N ASP A 294 19.78 -10.76 -18.26
CA ASP A 294 20.09 -12.06 -18.90
C ASP A 294 19.55 -12.16 -20.35
N GLU A 295 19.03 -11.08 -20.89
CA GLU A 295 18.40 -11.08 -22.20
C GLU A 295 19.34 -10.60 -23.30
N LYS A 296 19.21 -11.28 -24.44
CA LYS A 296 19.80 -10.84 -25.68
C LYS A 296 19.33 -9.41 -25.95
N LEU A 297 20.26 -8.47 -26.02
CA LEU A 297 19.96 -7.07 -26.35
C LEU A 297 19.09 -7.01 -27.61
N VAL A 298 18.09 -6.13 -27.59
CA VAL A 298 17.22 -5.90 -28.74
C VAL A 298 18.06 -5.27 -29.84
N GLU A 299 18.16 -5.90 -31.00
CA GLU A 299 18.77 -5.26 -32.17
C GLU A 299 17.98 -4.02 -32.56
N TYR A 300 18.63 -2.90 -32.78
CA TYR A 300 17.97 -1.66 -33.19
C TYR A 300 18.71 -0.94 -34.31
N GLU A 301 17.99 -0.12 -35.04
CA GLU A 301 18.50 0.75 -36.11
C GLU A 301 18.09 2.19 -35.80
N VAL A 302 19.07 3.10 -35.77
CA VAL A 302 18.82 4.52 -35.48
C VAL A 302 18.78 5.30 -36.80
N SER A 303 17.79 6.19 -36.94
CA SER A 303 17.65 7.08 -38.09
C SER A 303 17.11 8.46 -37.65
N ALA A 304 17.60 9.51 -38.25
CA ALA A 304 17.04 10.87 -38.19
C ALA A 304 16.48 11.30 -39.56
N ASP A 305 16.07 10.35 -40.39
CA ASP A 305 15.53 10.61 -41.75
C ASP A 305 14.07 10.15 -41.83
N LYS A 306 13.17 11.10 -42.11
CA LYS A 306 11.75 10.86 -42.34
C LYS A 306 11.50 9.81 -43.43
N ASN A 307 12.33 9.74 -44.48
CA ASN A 307 12.15 8.75 -45.56
C ASN A 307 12.23 7.30 -45.03
N VAL A 308 12.96 7.05 -43.96
CA VAL A 308 13.03 5.74 -43.32
C VAL A 308 11.71 5.40 -42.61
N LEU A 309 11.07 6.39 -41.95
CA LEU A 309 9.73 6.24 -41.37
C LEU A 309 8.69 5.95 -42.43
N ASP A 310 8.69 6.70 -43.56
CA ASP A 310 7.77 6.50 -44.67
C ASP A 310 7.95 5.12 -45.32
N LYS A 311 9.20 4.64 -45.49
CA LYS A 311 9.50 3.29 -45.97
C LYS A 311 8.99 2.21 -45.03
N LEU A 312 9.17 2.42 -43.72
CA LEU A 312 8.66 1.51 -42.68
C LEU A 312 7.12 1.40 -42.77
N TYR A 313 6.43 2.53 -42.83
CA TYR A 313 4.97 2.57 -42.99
C TYR A 313 4.51 1.86 -44.25
N ASN A 314 5.10 2.21 -45.43
CA ASN A 314 4.76 1.59 -46.71
C ASN A 314 4.99 0.06 -46.72
N THR A 315 5.89 -0.43 -45.91
CA THR A 315 6.14 -1.88 -45.78
C THR A 315 5.08 -2.53 -44.86
N ILE A 316 4.59 -1.82 -43.86
CA ILE A 316 3.52 -2.29 -42.96
C ILE A 316 2.18 -2.30 -43.68
N SER A 317 1.83 -1.22 -44.41
CA SER A 317 0.53 -1.05 -45.08
C SER A 317 0.30 -2.04 -46.25
N ARG A 318 1.36 -2.63 -46.80
CA ARG A 318 1.28 -3.62 -47.89
C ARG A 318 1.14 -5.06 -47.44
N ARG A 319 0.99 -5.33 -46.13
CA ARG A 319 0.83 -6.68 -45.61
C ARG A 319 -0.65 -7.11 -45.61
N ASP A 320 -0.88 -8.36 -45.96
CA ASP A 320 -2.23 -8.97 -45.92
C ASP A 320 -2.64 -9.45 -44.50
N ASN A 321 -1.83 -9.24 -43.49
CA ASN A 321 -2.04 -9.79 -42.17
C ASN A 321 -2.68 -8.76 -41.21
N THR A 322 -3.89 -9.05 -40.74
CA THR A 322 -4.73 -8.14 -39.94
C THR A 322 -4.52 -8.26 -38.42
N ASP A 323 -3.64 -9.14 -37.95
CA ASP A 323 -3.41 -9.42 -36.52
C ASP A 323 -2.08 -8.84 -35.99
N ASP A 324 -1.54 -7.80 -36.60
CA ASP A 324 -0.23 -7.28 -36.21
C ASP A 324 -0.33 -6.22 -35.11
N PHE A 325 0.29 -6.51 -33.98
CA PHE A 325 0.58 -5.54 -32.93
C PHE A 325 1.87 -4.79 -33.22
N ALA A 326 1.89 -3.53 -32.82
CA ALA A 326 3.10 -2.71 -32.73
C ALA A 326 3.21 -2.09 -31.34
N ALA A 327 4.40 -1.74 -30.92
CA ALA A 327 4.63 -0.88 -29.75
C ALA A 327 5.37 0.37 -30.17
N VAL A 328 5.03 1.46 -29.52
CA VAL A 328 5.69 2.75 -29.63
C VAL A 328 6.12 3.20 -28.24
N HIS A 329 7.39 3.58 -28.14
CA HIS A 329 7.97 4.18 -26.94
C HIS A 329 8.65 5.50 -27.29
N PHE A 330 8.46 6.52 -26.45
CA PHE A 330 8.98 7.86 -26.73
C PHE A 330 10.24 8.15 -25.92
N LEU A 331 11.19 8.83 -26.55
CA LEU A 331 12.37 9.39 -25.91
C LEU A 331 12.07 10.85 -25.55
N TRP A 332 11.86 11.11 -24.27
CA TRP A 332 11.53 12.42 -23.77
C TRP A 332 12.78 13.17 -23.32
N ASN A 333 12.81 14.47 -23.51
CA ASN A 333 13.77 15.37 -22.91
C ASN A 333 13.06 16.17 -21.83
N ASP A 334 13.41 15.90 -20.58
CA ASP A 334 12.89 16.56 -19.38
C ASP A 334 13.84 17.61 -18.79
N THR A 335 14.93 17.90 -19.47
CA THR A 335 15.83 19.01 -19.15
C THR A 335 15.30 20.31 -19.72
N GLY A 336 14.04 20.65 -19.50
CA GLY A 336 13.44 21.85 -20.08
C GLY A 336 14.48 22.95 -20.26
N ARG A 337 14.67 23.43 -21.48
CA ARG A 337 15.60 24.53 -21.77
C ARG A 337 15.13 25.78 -21.03
N VAL A 338 15.46 25.89 -19.75
CA VAL A 338 15.44 27.17 -19.06
C VAL A 338 16.42 28.04 -19.80
N LYS A 339 15.93 29.02 -20.51
CA LYS A 339 16.79 30.10 -21.04
C LYS A 339 17.54 30.65 -19.85
N GLU A 340 18.88 30.55 -19.86
CA GLU A 340 19.77 30.99 -18.80
C GLU A 340 19.63 32.50 -18.44
N GLU A 341 18.76 33.24 -19.13
CA GLU A 341 18.60 34.68 -18.96
C GLU A 341 17.57 35.10 -17.87
N GLU A 342 16.83 34.15 -17.22
CA GLU A 342 15.77 34.54 -16.25
C GLU A 342 15.89 33.92 -14.85
N LEU A 343 17.05 33.45 -14.43
CA LEU A 343 17.25 33.02 -13.04
C LEU A 343 17.41 34.23 -12.13
N THR A 344 16.33 34.78 -11.63
CA THR A 344 16.34 35.75 -10.52
C THR A 344 16.23 35.02 -9.18
N LEU A 345 16.80 35.59 -8.12
CA LEU A 345 16.83 35.08 -6.74
C LEU A 345 15.41 34.79 -6.15
N PHE A 346 14.34 35.23 -6.85
CA PHE A 346 12.93 35.04 -6.48
C PHE A 346 12.26 33.83 -7.11
N ASN A 347 12.91 33.16 -8.08
CA ASN A 347 12.35 32.00 -8.79
C ASN A 347 12.91 30.66 -8.31
N VAL A 348 13.76 30.66 -7.29
CA VAL A 348 14.28 29.45 -6.66
C VAL A 348 13.18 28.87 -5.78
N GLY A 349 12.35 28.00 -6.36
CA GLY A 349 11.22 27.34 -5.68
C GLY A 349 9.89 27.37 -6.45
N MET A 350 9.82 28.00 -7.61
CA MET A 350 8.68 27.84 -8.51
C MET A 350 8.71 26.45 -9.14
N ALA A 351 7.54 25.85 -9.21
CA ALA A 351 7.32 24.54 -9.84
C ALA A 351 8.06 24.49 -11.18
N GLU A 352 8.88 23.44 -11.35
CA GLU A 352 9.55 23.17 -12.61
C GLU A 352 8.51 23.25 -13.73
N ASN A 353 8.72 24.14 -14.69
CA ASN A 353 7.93 24.14 -15.92
C ASN A 353 8.22 22.80 -16.58
N ASP A 354 7.20 21.93 -16.60
CA ASP A 354 7.24 20.61 -17.26
C ASP A 354 7.24 20.81 -18.80
N GLU A 355 8.19 21.55 -19.34
CA GLU A 355 8.43 21.61 -20.77
C GLU A 355 9.25 20.40 -21.20
N TYR A 356 8.58 19.28 -21.44
CA TYR A 356 9.16 18.14 -22.11
C TYR A 356 9.24 18.39 -23.62
N VAL A 357 10.30 17.93 -24.24
CA VAL A 357 10.45 17.91 -25.71
C VAL A 357 10.53 16.46 -26.16
N LEU A 358 9.90 16.15 -27.29
CA LEU A 358 10.01 14.83 -27.90
C LEU A 358 11.30 14.75 -28.72
N ASP A 359 12.32 14.04 -28.23
CA ASP A 359 13.61 13.87 -28.88
C ASP A 359 13.68 12.62 -29.77
N GLY A 360 12.76 11.68 -29.61
CA GLY A 360 12.72 10.52 -30.45
C GLY A 360 11.54 9.58 -30.19
N MET A 361 11.39 8.63 -31.09
CA MET A 361 10.39 7.56 -31.02
C MET A 361 11.05 6.22 -31.34
N ILE A 362 10.71 5.19 -30.59
CA ILE A 362 11.09 3.81 -30.87
C ILE A 362 9.86 3.03 -31.29
N PHE A 363 9.99 2.28 -32.38
CA PHE A 363 8.96 1.40 -32.93
C PHE A 363 9.46 -0.05 -32.88
N TYR A 364 8.60 -0.98 -32.43
CA TYR A 364 8.86 -2.41 -32.45
C TYR A 364 7.57 -3.17 -32.81
N GLY A 365 7.66 -4.20 -33.66
CA GLY A 365 6.52 -5.06 -33.95
C GLY A 365 6.22 -5.21 -35.45
N CYS A 366 4.99 -5.54 -35.78
CA CYS A 366 4.56 -5.89 -37.16
C CYS A 366 5.45 -6.97 -37.78
N GLY A 367 5.77 -8.04 -37.03
CA GLY A 367 6.59 -9.18 -37.48
C GLY A 367 8.06 -8.89 -37.68
N ARG A 368 8.57 -7.81 -37.08
CA ARG A 368 10.00 -7.46 -37.08
C ARG A 368 10.65 -7.86 -35.76
N GLU A 369 11.89 -8.33 -35.80
CA GLU A 369 12.66 -8.73 -34.64
C GLU A 369 13.59 -7.61 -34.13
N LYS A 370 13.72 -6.50 -34.85
CA LYS A 370 14.53 -5.34 -34.46
C LYS A 370 13.66 -4.11 -34.17
N ALA A 371 14.14 -3.24 -33.28
CA ALA A 371 13.55 -1.94 -33.04
C ALA A 371 14.04 -0.90 -34.06
N TYR A 372 13.17 0.06 -34.37
CA TYR A 372 13.50 1.23 -35.19
C TYR A 372 13.46 2.47 -34.29
N VAL A 373 14.57 3.15 -34.18
CA VAL A 373 14.73 4.35 -33.37
C VAL A 373 14.76 5.56 -34.30
N PHE A 374 13.78 6.42 -34.16
CA PHE A 374 13.66 7.67 -34.93
C PHE A 374 14.02 8.84 -34.01
N MET A 375 15.16 9.47 -34.28
CA MET A 375 15.58 10.67 -33.58
C MET A 375 14.95 11.90 -34.24
N ASN A 376 14.71 12.94 -33.48
CA ASN A 376 14.06 14.16 -33.92
C ASN A 376 14.83 14.81 -35.10
N TRP A 377 14.17 15.01 -36.26
CA TRP A 377 14.74 15.61 -37.49
C TRP A 377 14.31 17.06 -37.70
N GLY A 378 13.72 17.70 -36.70
CA GLY A 378 13.33 19.11 -36.72
C GLY A 378 11.84 19.38 -36.63
N SER A 379 11.40 20.53 -37.07
CA SER A 379 10.06 21.10 -36.80
C SER A 379 8.84 20.28 -37.28
N SER A 380 9.03 19.31 -38.17
CA SER A 380 7.93 18.44 -38.62
C SER A 380 7.88 17.10 -37.87
N PHE A 381 8.82 16.84 -36.95
CA PHE A 381 8.95 15.54 -36.31
C PHE A 381 7.66 15.09 -35.60
N ASP A 382 7.12 15.93 -34.73
CA ASP A 382 5.92 15.60 -33.95
C ASP A 382 4.70 15.33 -34.84
N ASP A 383 4.51 16.15 -35.87
CA ASP A 383 3.41 15.96 -36.84
C ASP A 383 3.58 14.68 -37.69
N ASP A 384 4.81 14.37 -38.06
CA ASP A 384 5.11 13.15 -38.85
C ASP A 384 4.92 11.90 -37.96
N ILE A 385 5.34 11.92 -36.69
CA ILE A 385 5.12 10.83 -35.76
C ILE A 385 3.63 10.65 -35.45
N ARG A 386 2.90 11.74 -35.19
CA ARG A 386 1.45 11.71 -35.01
C ARG A 386 0.76 11.05 -36.20
N LYS A 387 1.09 11.50 -37.41
CA LYS A 387 0.54 10.94 -38.63
C LYS A 387 0.86 9.46 -38.79
N PHE A 388 2.08 9.06 -38.51
CA PHE A 388 2.48 7.65 -38.59
C PHE A 388 1.62 6.77 -37.66
N ILE A 389 1.40 7.18 -36.42
CA ILE A 389 0.56 6.46 -35.44
C ILE A 389 -0.90 6.43 -35.92
N ASP A 390 -1.46 7.56 -36.35
CA ASP A 390 -2.82 7.64 -36.87
C ASP A 390 -3.03 6.73 -38.10
N ASP A 391 -2.05 6.67 -38.95
CA ASP A 391 -2.10 5.84 -40.14
C ASP A 391 -1.97 4.34 -39.81
N LEU A 392 -1.14 3.95 -38.86
CA LEU A 392 -1.12 2.58 -38.33
C LEU A 392 -2.49 2.14 -37.79
N LEU A 393 -3.13 3.00 -36.98
CA LEU A 393 -4.45 2.71 -36.39
C LEU A 393 -5.55 2.63 -37.49
N LYS A 394 -5.43 3.39 -38.58
CA LYS A 394 -6.33 3.28 -39.76
C LYS A 394 -6.17 1.95 -40.48
N GLU A 395 -4.93 1.46 -40.59
CA GLU A 395 -4.60 0.16 -41.20
C GLU A 395 -4.92 -1.01 -40.24
N LYS A 396 -5.62 -0.74 -39.12
CA LYS A 396 -6.00 -1.72 -38.08
C LYS A 396 -4.81 -2.43 -37.43
N VAL A 397 -3.68 -1.77 -37.35
CA VAL A 397 -2.56 -2.21 -36.52
C VAL A 397 -2.87 -1.79 -35.08
N ASP A 398 -2.84 -2.74 -34.17
CA ASP A 398 -2.99 -2.48 -32.74
C ASP A 398 -1.68 -1.89 -32.20
N VAL A 399 -1.75 -0.70 -31.59
CA VAL A 399 -0.58 0.06 -31.13
C VAL A 399 -0.56 0.12 -29.60
N SER A 400 0.48 -0.42 -29.00
CA SER A 400 0.75 -0.35 -27.56
C SER A 400 1.69 0.81 -27.22
N MET A 401 1.34 1.54 -26.19
CA MET A 401 2.19 2.58 -25.59
C MET A 401 2.21 2.42 -24.08
N TYR A 402 3.12 3.11 -23.44
CA TYR A 402 3.11 3.33 -22.00
C TYR A 402 2.92 4.82 -21.72
N ASP A 403 1.99 5.17 -20.84
CA ASP A 403 1.62 6.55 -20.51
C ASP A 403 1.15 7.37 -21.74
N VAL A 404 0.06 6.88 -22.38
CA VAL A 404 -0.59 7.56 -23.52
C VAL A 404 -0.95 9.00 -23.17
N LYS A 405 -1.37 9.29 -21.92
CA LYS A 405 -1.72 10.65 -21.50
C LYS A 405 -0.55 11.62 -21.60
N ARG A 406 0.67 11.17 -21.29
CA ARG A 406 1.87 11.98 -21.49
C ARG A 406 2.13 12.26 -22.99
N ALA A 407 1.92 11.25 -23.84
CA ALA A 407 2.09 11.41 -25.28
C ALA A 407 1.11 12.44 -25.89
N LEU A 408 -0.12 12.54 -25.35
CA LEU A 408 -1.12 13.49 -25.82
C LEU A 408 -0.70 14.96 -25.66
N LYS A 409 0.10 15.29 -24.65
CA LYS A 409 0.61 16.66 -24.43
C LYS A 409 1.43 17.19 -25.61
N PHE A 410 1.95 16.31 -26.46
CA PHE A 410 2.82 16.65 -27.60
C PHE A 410 2.19 16.32 -28.95
N LEU A 411 1.49 15.19 -29.04
CA LEU A 411 1.09 14.63 -30.33
C LEU A 411 -0.37 14.90 -30.69
N ASN A 412 -1.19 15.38 -29.80
CA ASN A 412 -2.59 15.80 -30.01
C ASN A 412 -3.36 14.91 -31.03
N PHE A 413 -3.46 13.59 -30.76
CA PHE A 413 -4.23 12.66 -31.56
C PHE A 413 -5.54 12.28 -30.87
N SER A 414 -6.54 11.84 -31.64
CA SER A 414 -7.84 11.42 -31.09
C SER A 414 -7.85 9.93 -30.79
N TYR A 415 -8.63 9.53 -29.78
CA TYR A 415 -8.80 8.12 -29.45
C TYR A 415 -9.33 7.32 -30.65
N ARG A 416 -8.69 6.20 -30.91
CA ARG A 416 -9.12 5.17 -31.87
C ARG A 416 -9.01 3.80 -31.24
N ARG A 417 -9.94 2.90 -31.55
CA ARG A 417 -9.80 1.49 -31.18
C ARG A 417 -8.53 0.90 -31.79
N GLY A 418 -7.85 0.05 -31.04
CA GLY A 418 -6.54 -0.47 -31.41
C GLY A 418 -5.38 0.28 -30.74
N LEU A 419 -5.65 1.41 -30.08
CA LEU A 419 -4.67 2.06 -29.22
C LEU A 419 -4.81 1.54 -27.78
N TYR A 420 -3.69 1.12 -27.19
CA TYR A 420 -3.61 0.52 -25.87
C TYR A 420 -2.57 1.20 -24.99
N ASP A 421 -2.94 1.49 -23.74
CA ASP A 421 -2.00 1.88 -22.68
C ASP A 421 -1.66 0.66 -21.82
N ALA A 422 -0.39 0.26 -21.82
CA ALA A 422 0.06 -0.93 -21.11
C ALA A 422 -0.03 -0.78 -19.58
N GLY A 423 0.20 0.43 -19.06
CA GLY A 423 0.06 0.71 -17.62
C GLY A 423 -1.39 0.59 -17.14
N VAL A 424 -2.34 1.11 -17.93
CA VAL A 424 -3.78 1.00 -17.63
C VAL A 424 -4.26 -0.46 -17.73
N ALA A 425 -3.76 -1.23 -18.70
CA ALA A 425 -4.07 -2.65 -18.82
C ALA A 425 -3.58 -3.43 -17.60
N ALA A 426 -2.35 -3.18 -17.17
CA ALA A 426 -1.76 -3.81 -15.99
C ALA A 426 -2.51 -3.44 -14.69
N TYR A 427 -2.91 -2.17 -14.54
CA TYR A 427 -3.74 -1.70 -13.43
C TYR A 427 -5.08 -2.44 -13.36
N LEU A 428 -5.79 -2.61 -14.45
CA LEU A 428 -7.07 -3.33 -14.45
C LEU A 428 -6.90 -4.79 -14.00
N LEU A 429 -5.80 -5.44 -14.39
CA LEU A 429 -5.53 -6.83 -14.01
C LEU A 429 -5.12 -6.98 -12.54
N ASN A 430 -4.49 -5.97 -11.93
CA ASN A 430 -4.20 -5.96 -10.50
C ASN A 430 -4.14 -4.52 -9.92
N PRO A 431 -5.26 -3.97 -9.45
CA PRO A 431 -5.34 -2.58 -8.95
C PRO A 431 -4.75 -2.37 -7.55
N LEU A 432 -4.12 -3.38 -6.95
CA LEU A 432 -3.53 -3.30 -5.60
C LEU A 432 -2.03 -2.96 -5.61
N LYS A 433 -1.44 -2.79 -6.79
CA LYS A 433 -0.01 -2.47 -6.93
C LYS A 433 0.24 -0.97 -6.79
N ASP A 434 1.44 -0.64 -6.35
CA ASP A 434 1.90 0.75 -6.21
C ASP A 434 2.40 1.35 -7.54
N SER A 435 2.81 0.49 -8.50
CA SER A 435 3.33 0.91 -9.81
C SER A 435 3.01 -0.12 -10.90
N TYR A 436 3.00 0.35 -12.13
CA TYR A 436 2.73 -0.42 -13.36
C TYR A 436 3.77 -0.10 -14.42
N ASP A 437 5.01 0.12 -14.00
CA ASP A 437 6.12 0.47 -14.86
C ASP A 437 6.50 -0.69 -15.81
N PRO A 438 7.25 -0.44 -16.89
CA PRO A 438 7.62 -1.48 -17.85
C PRO A 438 8.35 -2.68 -17.24
N ASP A 439 9.11 -2.49 -16.16
CA ASP A 439 9.77 -3.59 -15.43
C ASP A 439 8.77 -4.43 -14.63
N ASP A 440 7.72 -3.82 -14.06
CA ASP A 440 6.60 -4.54 -13.45
C ASP A 440 5.84 -5.36 -14.51
N ILE A 441 5.59 -4.78 -15.68
CA ILE A 441 4.93 -5.48 -16.80
C ILE A 441 5.78 -6.66 -17.27
N ALA A 442 7.10 -6.49 -17.41
CA ALA A 442 8.03 -7.55 -17.79
C ALA A 442 7.97 -8.73 -16.80
N ARG A 443 8.01 -8.44 -15.50
CA ARG A 443 7.98 -9.46 -14.44
C ARG A 443 6.64 -10.18 -14.38
N ASP A 444 5.53 -9.44 -14.36
CA ASP A 444 4.20 -9.99 -14.03
C ASP A 444 3.53 -10.70 -15.20
N TYR A 445 3.85 -10.30 -16.42
CA TYR A 445 3.17 -10.81 -17.62
C TYR A 445 4.08 -11.56 -18.60
N LEU A 446 5.41 -11.41 -18.46
CA LEU A 446 6.37 -12.05 -19.36
C LEU A 446 7.37 -12.97 -18.63
N ASP A 447 7.32 -13.03 -17.31
CA ASP A 447 8.27 -13.75 -16.44
C ASP A 447 9.73 -13.33 -16.70
N LYS A 448 9.95 -12.03 -16.87
CA LYS A 448 11.23 -11.42 -17.19
C LYS A 448 11.62 -10.36 -16.19
N ASN A 449 12.83 -10.41 -15.69
CA ASN A 449 13.38 -9.42 -14.80
C ASN A 449 14.29 -8.45 -15.57
N ILE A 450 13.84 -7.19 -15.72
CA ILE A 450 14.64 -6.09 -16.21
C ILE A 450 14.81 -5.05 -15.09
N PRO A 451 15.88 -4.26 -15.08
CA PRO A 451 15.99 -3.16 -14.13
C PRO A 451 14.92 -2.10 -14.42
N SER A 452 14.36 -1.49 -13.38
CA SER A 452 13.57 -0.27 -13.55
C SER A 452 14.45 0.89 -14.03
N PHE A 453 13.82 1.94 -14.56
CA PHE A 453 14.55 3.14 -14.96
C PHE A 453 15.43 3.69 -13.81
N ALA A 454 14.85 3.81 -12.62
CA ALA A 454 15.55 4.30 -11.44
C ALA A 454 16.68 3.37 -10.97
N GLU A 455 16.54 2.07 -11.14
CA GLU A 455 17.61 1.10 -10.83
C GLU A 455 18.78 1.20 -11.82
N LYS A 456 18.52 1.49 -13.08
CA LYS A 456 19.54 1.57 -14.12
C LYS A 456 20.24 2.94 -14.16
N PHE A 457 19.46 4.02 -14.08
CA PHE A 457 19.92 5.38 -14.30
C PHE A 457 19.87 6.27 -13.05
N GLY A 458 19.35 5.75 -11.93
CA GLY A 458 19.23 6.51 -10.69
C GLY A 458 18.23 7.66 -10.80
N LYS A 459 18.69 8.87 -10.48
CA LYS A 459 17.90 10.11 -10.56
C LYS A 459 18.19 10.94 -11.81
N SER A 460 18.94 10.40 -12.76
CA SER A 460 19.27 11.12 -13.98
C SER A 460 18.02 11.44 -14.80
N LYS A 461 17.97 12.61 -15.37
CA LYS A 461 16.91 13.03 -16.27
C LYS A 461 17.10 12.41 -17.66
N SER A 462 16.00 12.17 -18.37
CA SER A 462 16.04 11.55 -19.71
C SER A 462 16.87 12.38 -20.72
N GLY A 463 16.79 13.71 -20.66
CA GLY A 463 17.58 14.59 -21.51
C GLY A 463 19.08 14.52 -21.22
N GLU A 464 19.48 14.43 -19.96
CA GLU A 464 20.88 14.20 -19.59
C GLU A 464 21.41 12.86 -20.13
N LEU A 465 20.57 11.82 -20.09
CA LEU A 465 20.92 10.48 -20.60
C LEU A 465 21.08 10.51 -22.12
N LEU A 466 20.26 11.26 -22.85
CA LEU A 466 20.40 11.41 -24.30
C LEU A 466 21.71 12.12 -24.69
N GLU A 467 22.21 13.02 -23.85
CA GLU A 467 23.49 13.72 -24.08
C GLU A 467 24.70 12.89 -23.63
N GLU A 468 24.66 12.32 -22.42
CA GLU A 468 25.81 11.70 -21.78
C GLU A 468 25.93 10.19 -21.99
N LYS A 469 24.78 9.47 -22.12
CA LYS A 469 24.68 8.01 -22.19
C LYS A 469 23.71 7.54 -23.27
N ASN A 470 23.70 8.19 -24.41
CA ASN A 470 22.75 7.99 -25.51
C ASN A 470 22.57 6.52 -25.89
N GLU A 471 23.65 5.78 -26.12
CA GLU A 471 23.60 4.37 -26.53
C GLU A 471 22.93 3.49 -25.46
N GLU A 472 23.31 3.64 -24.20
CA GLU A 472 22.77 2.85 -23.09
C GLU A 472 21.28 3.15 -22.84
N TYR A 473 20.88 4.42 -23.00
CA TYR A 473 19.49 4.82 -22.87
C TYR A 473 18.62 4.34 -24.02
N ILE A 474 19.13 4.38 -25.24
CA ILE A 474 18.44 3.84 -26.43
C ILE A 474 18.28 2.32 -26.33
N GLU A 475 19.33 1.60 -25.91
CA GLU A 475 19.24 0.15 -25.68
C GLU A 475 18.15 -0.22 -24.67
N TYR A 476 18.14 0.48 -23.53
CA TYR A 476 17.13 0.26 -22.50
C TYR A 476 15.72 0.58 -23.02
N SER A 477 15.56 1.68 -23.74
CA SER A 477 14.28 2.11 -24.30
C SER A 477 13.77 1.18 -25.40
N ALA A 478 14.69 0.60 -26.21
CA ALA A 478 14.36 -0.43 -27.19
C ALA A 478 13.86 -1.73 -26.51
N LEU A 479 14.50 -2.11 -25.40
CA LEU A 479 14.04 -3.23 -24.57
C LEU A 479 12.64 -2.94 -23.98
N VAL A 480 12.41 -1.74 -23.44
CA VAL A 480 11.08 -1.32 -22.96
C VAL A 480 10.05 -1.43 -24.07
N CYS A 481 10.35 -0.92 -25.29
CA CYS A 481 9.44 -1.02 -26.42
C CYS A 481 9.09 -2.47 -26.78
N GLN A 482 10.05 -3.38 -26.74
CA GLN A 482 9.82 -4.81 -26.96
C GLN A 482 8.93 -5.42 -25.86
N ILE A 483 9.10 -4.99 -24.61
CA ILE A 483 8.26 -5.44 -23.47
C ILE A 483 6.83 -4.95 -23.67
N LEU A 484 6.62 -3.70 -24.06
CA LEU A 484 5.29 -3.17 -24.35
C LEU A 484 4.60 -3.96 -25.47
N TYR A 485 5.35 -4.35 -26.52
CA TYR A 485 4.83 -5.18 -27.61
C TYR A 485 4.42 -6.58 -27.14
N LYS A 486 5.28 -7.26 -26.39
CA LYS A 486 4.99 -8.63 -25.89
C LYS A 486 3.96 -8.62 -24.77
N GLY A 487 4.07 -7.68 -23.84
CA GLY A 487 3.23 -7.58 -22.65
C GLY A 487 1.78 -7.26 -22.98
N ILE A 488 1.53 -6.33 -23.93
CA ILE A 488 0.16 -5.93 -24.23
C ILE A 488 -0.67 -7.10 -24.77
N LYS A 489 -0.09 -7.98 -25.58
CA LYS A 489 -0.80 -9.17 -26.09
C LYS A 489 -1.22 -10.07 -24.94
N THR A 490 -0.30 -10.41 -24.05
CA THR A 490 -0.60 -11.22 -22.86
C THR A 490 -1.67 -10.56 -21.98
N MET A 491 -1.57 -9.24 -21.75
CA MET A 491 -2.53 -8.51 -20.91
C MET A 491 -3.91 -8.42 -21.57
N THR A 492 -3.99 -8.14 -22.88
CA THR A 492 -5.29 -8.07 -23.60
C THR A 492 -5.98 -9.43 -23.67
N ASP A 493 -5.21 -10.53 -23.83
CA ASP A 493 -5.77 -11.88 -23.79
C ASP A 493 -6.30 -12.22 -22.40
N ARG A 494 -5.60 -11.81 -21.32
CA ARG A 494 -6.11 -11.94 -19.95
C ARG A 494 -7.35 -11.08 -19.71
N LEU A 495 -7.35 -9.81 -20.15
CA LEU A 495 -8.52 -8.93 -20.02
C LEU A 495 -9.76 -9.50 -20.74
N LYS A 496 -9.58 -10.16 -21.89
CA LYS A 496 -10.66 -10.89 -22.59
C LYS A 496 -11.12 -12.09 -21.80
N GLY A 497 -10.18 -12.92 -21.31
CA GLY A 497 -10.49 -14.10 -20.50
C GLY A 497 -11.15 -13.79 -19.16
N GLU A 498 -10.94 -12.58 -18.65
CA GLU A 498 -11.48 -12.09 -17.38
C GLU A 498 -12.69 -11.15 -17.54
N ASP A 499 -13.24 -11.00 -18.74
CA ASP A 499 -14.40 -10.16 -19.11
C ASP A 499 -14.19 -8.64 -18.84
N MET A 500 -12.94 -8.18 -18.75
CA MET A 500 -12.58 -6.77 -18.53
C MET A 500 -12.20 -6.01 -19.81
N PHE A 501 -12.11 -6.68 -20.96
CA PHE A 501 -11.62 -6.04 -22.19
C PHE A 501 -12.51 -4.88 -22.66
N LYS A 502 -13.84 -5.00 -22.51
CA LYS A 502 -14.76 -3.89 -22.81
C LYS A 502 -14.60 -2.72 -21.85
N LEU A 503 -14.42 -2.99 -20.58
CA LEU A 503 -14.11 -1.96 -19.59
C LEU A 503 -12.85 -1.19 -19.99
N TYR A 504 -11.81 -1.92 -20.41
CA TYR A 504 -10.56 -1.33 -20.86
C TYR A 504 -10.75 -0.44 -22.10
N THR A 505 -11.35 -0.99 -23.19
CA THR A 505 -11.45 -0.29 -24.47
C THR A 505 -12.53 0.77 -24.54
N ASP A 506 -13.66 0.59 -23.84
CA ASP A 506 -14.83 1.46 -23.97
C ASP A 506 -14.92 2.51 -22.87
N ILE A 507 -14.19 2.33 -21.75
CA ILE A 507 -14.18 3.26 -20.61
C ILE A 507 -12.77 3.79 -20.34
N GLU A 508 -11.83 2.91 -19.96
CA GLU A 508 -10.52 3.38 -19.46
C GLU A 508 -9.67 4.05 -20.53
N MET A 509 -9.61 3.51 -21.73
CA MET A 509 -8.83 4.12 -22.82
C MET A 509 -9.40 5.47 -23.29
N PRO A 510 -10.72 5.63 -23.57
CA PRO A 510 -11.29 6.95 -23.89
C PRO A 510 -11.11 7.97 -22.76
N LEU A 511 -11.18 7.52 -21.51
CA LEU A 511 -11.03 8.38 -20.35
C LEU A 511 -9.68 9.11 -20.32
N ILE A 512 -8.59 8.48 -20.79
CA ILE A 512 -7.26 9.10 -20.88
C ILE A 512 -7.34 10.44 -21.60
N PHE A 513 -8.07 10.49 -22.70
CA PHE A 513 -8.24 11.69 -23.54
C PHE A 513 -9.08 12.76 -22.85
N THR A 514 -10.16 12.37 -22.18
CA THR A 514 -10.97 13.28 -21.39
C THR A 514 -10.18 13.90 -20.24
N LEU A 515 -9.40 13.08 -19.50
CA LEU A 515 -8.55 13.57 -18.43
C LEU A 515 -7.45 14.51 -18.92
N ASN A 516 -6.84 14.22 -20.08
CA ASN A 516 -5.88 15.14 -20.69
C ASN A 516 -6.52 16.50 -21.02
N ASN A 517 -7.71 16.51 -21.61
CA ASN A 517 -8.43 17.76 -21.91
C ASN A 517 -8.73 18.56 -20.63
N MET A 518 -9.10 17.90 -19.52
CA MET A 518 -9.34 18.54 -18.23
C MET A 518 -8.05 19.13 -17.64
N GLU A 519 -6.95 18.40 -17.74
CA GLU A 519 -5.63 18.88 -17.27
C GLU A 519 -5.16 20.09 -18.09
N GLU A 520 -5.35 20.07 -19.41
CA GLU A 520 -5.03 21.20 -20.30
C GLU A 520 -5.94 22.42 -20.05
N ALA A 521 -7.23 22.19 -19.81
CA ALA A 521 -8.15 23.27 -19.50
C ALA A 521 -7.81 23.94 -18.17
N GLY A 522 -7.49 23.18 -17.14
CA GLY A 522 -7.23 23.68 -15.81
C GLY A 522 -8.41 24.46 -15.21
N ILE A 523 -8.27 24.95 -13.98
CA ILE A 523 -9.27 25.78 -13.31
C ILE A 523 -8.69 27.14 -12.92
N LYS A 524 -9.37 28.22 -13.27
CA LYS A 524 -8.92 29.61 -12.99
C LYS A 524 -9.06 29.94 -11.51
N VAL A 525 -8.06 30.59 -10.93
CA VAL A 525 -8.03 30.98 -9.52
C VAL A 525 -7.81 32.49 -9.40
N ASN A 526 -8.65 33.14 -8.61
CA ASN A 526 -8.42 34.52 -8.21
C ASN A 526 -7.34 34.57 -7.12
N LYS A 527 -6.11 34.86 -7.54
CA LYS A 527 -4.92 34.88 -6.68
C LYS A 527 -5.05 35.90 -5.55
N GLN A 528 -5.69 37.04 -5.78
CA GLN A 528 -5.93 38.08 -4.78
C GLN A 528 -6.87 37.58 -3.68
N GLU A 529 -8.02 37.02 -4.06
CA GLU A 529 -8.98 36.47 -3.09
C GLU A 529 -8.41 35.28 -2.32
N LEU A 530 -7.57 34.46 -2.96
CA LEU A 530 -6.86 33.34 -2.28
C LEU A 530 -5.94 33.86 -1.18
N HIS A 531 -5.19 34.92 -1.46
CA HIS A 531 -4.33 35.58 -0.48
C HIS A 531 -5.13 36.17 0.67
N GLU A 532 -6.18 36.96 0.37
CA GLU A 532 -7.08 37.56 1.36
C GLU A 532 -7.74 36.51 2.25
N TYR A 533 -8.15 35.40 1.66
CA TYR A 533 -8.67 34.26 2.44
C TYR A 533 -7.62 33.70 3.41
N GLY A 534 -6.37 33.51 2.97
CA GLY A 534 -5.27 33.06 3.82
C GLY A 534 -4.98 34.00 4.98
N GLU A 535 -4.97 35.31 4.72
CA GLU A 535 -4.80 36.32 5.77
C GLU A 535 -5.96 36.36 6.76
N SER A 536 -7.19 36.19 6.30
CA SER A 536 -8.38 36.15 7.18
C SER A 536 -8.35 35.03 8.24
N LEU A 537 -7.56 33.98 8.02
CA LEU A 537 -7.38 32.88 8.97
C LEU A 537 -6.29 33.18 10.01
N THR A 538 -5.35 34.09 9.70
CA THR A 538 -4.12 34.30 10.46
C THR A 538 -4.41 34.85 11.86
N ASP A 539 -5.29 35.85 11.98
CA ASP A 539 -5.63 36.46 13.28
C ASP A 539 -6.23 35.42 14.23
N ARG A 540 -7.16 34.61 13.74
CA ARG A 540 -7.78 33.57 14.57
C ARG A 540 -6.81 32.43 14.94
N ILE A 541 -5.90 32.08 14.06
CA ILE A 541 -4.82 31.10 14.35
C ILE A 541 -3.96 31.64 15.49
N ASN A 542 -3.54 32.90 15.43
CA ASN A 542 -2.71 33.54 16.46
C ASN A 542 -3.43 33.64 17.81
N GLU A 543 -4.72 33.96 17.83
CA GLU A 543 -5.54 33.97 19.04
C GLU A 543 -5.58 32.58 19.69
N LEU A 544 -5.85 31.53 18.89
CA LEU A 544 -5.91 30.15 19.38
C LEU A 544 -4.54 29.66 19.86
N GLU A 545 -3.48 30.02 19.20
CA GLU A 545 -2.11 29.68 19.61
C GLU A 545 -1.81 30.23 21.00
N ASN A 546 -2.09 31.52 21.21
CA ASN A 546 -1.93 32.18 22.48
C ASN A 546 -2.81 31.57 23.59
N GLU A 547 -4.07 31.24 23.27
CA GLU A 547 -4.98 30.58 24.20
C GLU A 547 -4.45 29.20 24.60
N ILE A 548 -3.98 28.41 23.63
CA ILE A 548 -3.42 27.07 23.88
C ILE A 548 -2.17 27.16 24.76
N TYR A 549 -1.24 28.10 24.48
CA TYR A 549 -0.03 28.28 25.29
C TYR A 549 -0.35 28.73 26.72
N GLN A 550 -1.30 29.65 26.89
CA GLN A 550 -1.72 30.07 28.22
C GLN A 550 -2.29 28.90 29.03
N ARG A 551 -3.11 28.05 28.41
CA ARG A 551 -3.70 26.86 29.07
C ARG A 551 -2.68 25.78 29.34
N ALA A 552 -1.75 25.58 28.41
CA ALA A 552 -0.64 24.64 28.56
C ALA A 552 0.40 25.12 29.59
N GLY A 553 0.51 26.46 29.82
CA GLY A 553 1.50 27.05 30.69
C GLY A 553 2.92 27.04 30.12
N GLU A 554 3.07 26.79 28.83
CA GLU A 554 4.33 26.84 28.09
C GLU A 554 4.07 26.86 26.57
N GLU A 555 5.04 27.36 25.81
CA GLU A 555 5.04 27.32 24.36
C GLU A 555 5.55 25.95 23.85
N PHE A 556 4.90 25.39 22.85
CA PHE A 556 5.28 24.12 22.24
C PHE A 556 4.74 24.04 20.81
N ASN A 557 5.25 23.11 20.00
CA ASN A 557 4.71 22.90 18.65
C ASN A 557 3.36 22.15 18.73
N ILE A 558 2.24 22.87 18.58
CA ILE A 558 0.85 22.35 18.63
C ILE A 558 0.60 21.32 17.53
N ASN A 559 1.28 21.46 16.37
CA ASN A 559 1.20 20.51 15.26
C ASN A 559 2.04 19.24 15.47
N SER A 560 2.90 19.20 16.51
CA SER A 560 3.65 17.99 16.87
C SER A 560 2.79 17.03 17.71
N PRO A 561 2.37 15.86 17.20
CA PRO A 561 1.59 14.90 18.00
C PRO A 561 2.29 14.48 19.28
N LYS A 562 3.64 14.43 19.26
CA LYS A 562 4.45 14.03 20.41
C LYS A 562 4.40 15.07 21.51
N GLN A 563 4.62 16.36 21.18
CA GLN A 563 4.61 17.45 22.16
C GLN A 563 3.21 17.69 22.71
N LEU A 564 2.20 17.75 21.83
CA LEU A 564 0.82 17.88 22.25
C LEU A 564 0.37 16.72 23.15
N GLY A 565 0.79 15.49 22.84
CA GLY A 565 0.49 14.31 23.67
C GLY A 565 1.05 14.42 25.09
N VAL A 566 2.24 14.95 25.26
CA VAL A 566 2.85 15.22 26.58
C VAL A 566 2.00 16.27 27.34
N ILE A 567 1.64 17.37 26.68
CA ILE A 567 0.83 18.42 27.31
C ILE A 567 -0.53 17.86 27.78
N LEU A 568 -1.26 17.18 26.89
CA LEU A 568 -2.62 16.72 27.21
C LEU A 568 -2.63 15.59 28.26
N PHE A 569 -1.73 14.60 28.13
CA PHE A 569 -1.83 13.36 28.92
C PHE A 569 -0.85 13.27 30.08
N GLU A 570 0.27 13.97 30.06
CA GLU A 570 1.23 13.97 31.18
C GLU A 570 1.08 15.20 32.08
N LYS A 571 0.95 16.38 31.46
CA LYS A 571 0.85 17.66 32.20
C LYS A 571 -0.60 17.90 32.67
N LEU A 572 -1.56 17.94 31.77
CA LEU A 572 -2.99 18.17 32.08
C LEU A 572 -3.72 16.91 32.56
N LYS A 573 -3.13 15.72 32.41
CA LYS A 573 -3.62 14.42 32.86
C LYS A 573 -5.03 14.08 32.37
N LEU A 574 -5.36 14.45 31.13
CA LEU A 574 -6.66 14.15 30.53
C LEU A 574 -6.89 12.63 30.40
N PRO A 575 -8.15 12.17 30.51
CA PRO A 575 -8.51 10.75 30.42
C PRO A 575 -8.30 10.20 28.99
N PHE A 576 -8.54 8.89 28.78
CA PHE A 576 -8.52 8.21 27.47
C PHE A 576 -7.20 8.25 26.70
N ALA A 577 -6.06 8.34 27.38
CA ALA A 577 -4.74 8.31 26.77
C ALA A 577 -4.51 7.01 25.98
N LYS A 578 -4.52 7.08 24.64
CA LYS A 578 -4.16 5.96 23.76
C LYS A 578 -2.70 6.08 23.36
N LYS A 579 -1.85 5.15 23.81
CA LYS A 579 -0.44 5.11 23.42
C LYS A 579 -0.28 4.48 22.03
N THR A 580 0.55 5.10 21.21
CA THR A 580 1.01 4.61 19.93
C THR A 580 2.51 4.25 19.99
N LYS A 581 3.06 3.71 18.93
CA LYS A 581 4.50 3.40 18.81
C LYS A 581 5.41 4.61 19.07
N THR A 582 4.93 5.81 18.75
CA THR A 582 5.71 7.07 18.79
C THR A 582 5.32 8.01 19.94
N GLY A 583 4.35 7.64 20.78
CA GLY A 583 3.85 8.45 21.89
C GLY A 583 2.34 8.35 22.07
N TYR A 584 1.71 9.40 22.58
CA TYR A 584 0.26 9.45 22.71
C TYR A 584 -0.40 9.79 21.36
N SER A 585 -1.55 9.16 21.08
CA SER A 585 -2.35 9.52 19.94
C SER A 585 -3.08 10.84 20.19
N THR A 586 -2.90 11.79 19.30
CA THR A 586 -3.63 13.07 19.26
C THR A 586 -4.43 13.18 17.97
N SER A 587 -4.94 12.05 17.45
CA SER A 587 -5.84 12.04 16.30
C SER A 587 -7.15 12.77 16.62
N ALA A 588 -7.82 13.28 15.57
CA ALA A 588 -9.08 13.99 15.73
C ALA A 588 -10.11 13.18 16.53
N ASP A 589 -10.21 11.86 16.29
CA ASP A 589 -11.14 10.98 16.99
C ASP A 589 -10.89 10.89 18.51
N ILE A 590 -9.62 10.97 18.93
CA ILE A 590 -9.25 11.00 20.35
C ILE A 590 -9.54 12.37 20.93
N LEU A 591 -9.20 13.44 20.23
CA LEU A 591 -9.45 14.80 20.69
C LEU A 591 -10.95 15.10 20.76
N GLU A 592 -11.77 14.63 19.82
CA GLU A 592 -13.25 14.80 19.91
C GLU A 592 -13.83 14.14 21.15
N LYS A 593 -13.33 12.99 21.59
CA LYS A 593 -13.75 12.34 22.84
C LYS A 593 -13.37 13.17 24.08
N LEU A 594 -12.32 13.97 23.99
CA LEU A 594 -11.82 14.83 25.06
C LEU A 594 -12.40 16.24 25.01
N ARG A 595 -13.25 16.56 24.03
CA ARG A 595 -13.73 17.92 23.75
C ARG A 595 -14.39 18.61 24.93
N ILE A 596 -15.03 17.83 25.81
CA ILE A 596 -15.75 18.34 27.00
C ILE A 596 -14.89 18.31 28.28
N GLU A 597 -13.73 17.67 28.24
CA GLU A 597 -12.90 17.45 29.43
C GLU A 597 -12.08 18.70 29.80
N ASP A 598 -11.58 19.42 28.79
CA ASP A 598 -10.79 20.64 28.98
C ASP A 598 -10.94 21.59 27.79
N PRO A 599 -11.09 22.90 28.01
CA PRO A 599 -11.22 23.90 26.96
C PRO A 599 -10.01 24.00 26.00
N ILE A 600 -8.83 23.49 26.37
CA ILE A 600 -7.67 23.40 25.46
C ILE A 600 -7.97 22.51 24.24
N VAL A 601 -8.79 21.49 24.41
CA VAL A 601 -9.03 20.50 23.35
C VAL A 601 -9.81 21.07 22.18
N PRO A 602 -10.96 21.75 22.35
CA PRO A 602 -11.62 22.44 21.25
C PRO A 602 -10.74 23.51 20.61
N ALA A 603 -9.93 24.25 21.37
CA ALA A 603 -8.98 25.21 20.82
C ALA A 603 -7.91 24.55 19.93
N VAL A 604 -7.37 23.41 20.34
CA VAL A 604 -6.41 22.63 19.54
C VAL A 604 -7.07 22.05 18.28
N LEU A 605 -8.29 21.58 18.36
CA LEU A 605 -9.04 21.08 17.21
C LEU A 605 -9.25 22.19 16.18
N GLU A 606 -9.72 23.36 16.61
CA GLU A 606 -9.93 24.53 15.76
C GLU A 606 -8.59 25.04 15.17
N TYR A 607 -7.56 25.17 15.99
CA TYR A 607 -6.21 25.57 15.55
C TYR A 607 -5.67 24.68 14.44
N ARG A 608 -5.66 23.36 14.65
CA ARG A 608 -5.18 22.40 13.63
C ARG A 608 -5.99 22.47 12.35
N GLN A 609 -7.27 22.71 12.45
CA GLN A 609 -8.17 22.84 11.35
C GLN A 609 -7.89 24.09 10.52
N LEU A 610 -7.76 25.25 11.16
CA LEU A 610 -7.44 26.53 10.50
C LEU A 610 -6.02 26.52 9.92
N THR A 611 -5.05 26.00 10.67
CA THR A 611 -3.66 25.86 10.19
C THR A 611 -3.59 24.98 8.95
N LYS A 612 -4.34 23.87 8.90
CA LYS A 612 -4.42 23.04 7.70
C LYS A 612 -5.10 23.77 6.53
N LEU A 613 -6.16 24.54 6.78
CA LEU A 613 -6.80 25.34 5.74
C LEU A 613 -5.82 26.38 5.18
N LYS A 614 -5.08 27.07 6.02
CA LYS A 614 -4.09 28.05 5.57
C LYS A 614 -2.94 27.38 4.82
N SER A 615 -2.24 26.44 5.44
CA SER A 615 -1.01 25.88 4.88
C SER A 615 -1.25 25.00 3.63
N THR A 616 -2.32 24.21 3.61
CA THR A 616 -2.58 23.26 2.50
C THR A 616 -3.36 23.91 1.37
N TYR A 617 -4.35 24.76 1.71
CA TYR A 617 -5.27 25.27 0.70
C TYR A 617 -5.03 26.74 0.36
N ALA A 618 -4.73 27.64 1.30
CA ALA A 618 -4.43 29.02 0.93
C ALA A 618 -3.00 29.15 0.36
N ASP A 619 -2.00 28.83 1.16
CA ASP A 619 -0.59 28.96 0.78
C ASP A 619 -0.18 27.86 -0.21
N GLY A 620 -0.65 26.63 0.02
CA GLY A 620 -0.31 25.45 -0.79
C GLY A 620 -0.85 25.48 -2.22
N LEU A 621 -2.05 26.04 -2.47
CA LEU A 621 -2.58 26.16 -3.82
C LEU A 621 -1.87 27.25 -4.64
N ALA A 622 -1.40 28.31 -3.98
CA ALA A 622 -0.77 29.44 -4.66
C ALA A 622 0.45 29.05 -5.51
N VAL A 623 1.18 27.99 -5.10
CA VAL A 623 2.37 27.51 -5.81
C VAL A 623 2.04 26.78 -7.12
N TYR A 624 0.78 26.34 -7.30
CA TYR A 624 0.34 25.65 -8.52
C TYR A 624 -0.33 26.56 -9.54
N ILE A 625 -0.52 27.86 -9.23
CA ILE A 625 -1.12 28.80 -10.17
C ILE A 625 -0.08 29.16 -11.23
N LYS A 626 -0.34 28.79 -12.49
CA LYS A 626 0.54 29.08 -13.63
C LYS A 626 0.36 30.51 -14.13
N GLU A 627 1.11 30.89 -15.18
CA GLU A 627 1.11 32.24 -15.77
C GLU A 627 -0.27 32.66 -16.32
N ASP A 628 -1.04 31.69 -16.81
CA ASP A 628 -2.42 31.91 -17.30
C ASP A 628 -3.46 32.12 -16.17
N GLY A 629 -3.01 32.08 -14.90
CA GLY A 629 -3.88 32.22 -13.74
C GLY A 629 -4.68 30.97 -13.41
N ARG A 630 -4.34 29.82 -13.98
CA ARG A 630 -5.04 28.56 -13.78
C ARG A 630 -4.19 27.54 -13.03
N ILE A 631 -4.85 26.60 -12.38
CA ILE A 631 -4.25 25.40 -11.79
C ILE A 631 -4.53 24.22 -12.72
N HIS A 632 -3.48 23.62 -13.25
CA HIS A 632 -3.53 22.42 -14.08
C HIS A 632 -3.18 21.19 -13.23
N GLY A 633 -4.18 20.73 -12.46
CA GLY A 633 -4.01 19.54 -11.62
C GLY A 633 -3.86 18.26 -12.45
N LYS A 634 -3.30 17.21 -11.83
CA LYS A 634 -3.16 15.88 -12.47
C LYS A 634 -4.27 14.95 -12.00
N PHE A 635 -4.89 14.22 -12.92
CA PHE A 635 -5.91 13.21 -12.65
C PHE A 635 -5.37 11.81 -12.96
N ASN A 636 -5.22 10.99 -11.92
CA ASN A 636 -4.63 9.66 -12.05
C ASN A 636 -5.73 8.59 -12.01
N GLN A 637 -5.80 7.75 -13.05
CA GLN A 637 -6.79 6.67 -13.13
C GLN A 637 -6.27 5.31 -12.64
N THR A 638 -4.98 5.15 -12.34
CA THR A 638 -4.31 3.89 -11.97
C THR A 638 -3.90 3.79 -10.50
N VAL A 639 -4.47 4.62 -9.61
CA VAL A 639 -4.06 4.70 -8.20
C VAL A 639 -5.02 3.99 -7.26
N THR A 640 -6.32 4.14 -7.45
CA THR A 640 -7.30 3.62 -6.48
C THR A 640 -7.72 2.20 -6.82
N ALA A 641 -7.84 1.35 -5.79
CA ALA A 641 -8.28 -0.04 -6.00
C ALA A 641 -9.77 -0.18 -6.40
N THR A 642 -10.56 0.89 -6.32
CA THR A 642 -11.99 0.89 -6.65
C THR A 642 -12.30 1.43 -8.04
N GLY A 643 -11.32 1.92 -8.77
CA GLY A 643 -11.54 2.59 -10.07
C GLY A 643 -11.85 4.08 -9.98
N ARG A 644 -11.95 4.67 -8.79
CA ARG A 644 -12.07 6.13 -8.65
C ARG A 644 -10.84 6.84 -9.20
N ILE A 645 -11.04 8.02 -9.76
CA ILE A 645 -9.95 8.91 -10.19
C ILE A 645 -9.35 9.55 -8.93
N SER A 646 -8.03 9.67 -8.90
CA SER A 646 -7.30 10.40 -7.86
C SER A 646 -6.76 11.70 -8.44
N SER A 647 -6.76 12.78 -7.67
CA SER A 647 -6.23 14.08 -8.06
C SER A 647 -4.96 14.41 -7.27
N THR A 648 -3.95 14.93 -7.97
CA THR A 648 -2.68 15.37 -7.39
C THR A 648 -2.23 16.68 -8.04
N GLU A 649 -1.30 17.37 -7.43
CA GLU A 649 -0.64 18.58 -7.94
C GLU A 649 -1.60 19.73 -8.35
N PRO A 650 -2.49 20.18 -7.47
CA PRO A 650 -2.81 19.71 -6.13
C PRO A 650 -4.01 18.75 -6.09
N ASN A 651 -4.29 18.16 -4.92
CA ASN A 651 -5.50 17.36 -4.75
C ASN A 651 -6.74 18.26 -4.52
N LEU A 652 -7.41 18.65 -5.60
CA LEU A 652 -8.62 19.49 -5.56
C LEU A 652 -9.86 18.72 -5.06
N GLN A 653 -9.86 17.38 -5.07
CA GLN A 653 -10.96 16.56 -4.59
C GLN A 653 -11.12 16.57 -3.06
N ASN A 654 -10.08 17.01 -2.33
CA ASN A 654 -10.07 17.05 -0.87
C ASN A 654 -10.36 18.43 -0.29
N ILE A 655 -10.81 19.40 -1.09
CA ILE A 655 -11.21 20.72 -0.58
C ILE A 655 -12.40 20.56 0.37
N PRO A 656 -12.31 21.05 1.64
CA PRO A 656 -13.33 20.80 2.66
C PRO A 656 -14.68 21.40 2.30
N VAL A 657 -15.74 20.58 2.40
CA VAL A 657 -17.13 21.01 2.14
C VAL A 657 -18.02 21.03 3.39
N ARG A 658 -17.60 20.38 4.48
CA ARG A 658 -18.43 20.23 5.69
C ARG A 658 -18.42 21.46 6.57
N MET A 659 -17.36 22.25 6.50
CA MET A 659 -17.18 23.43 7.33
C MET A 659 -17.40 24.69 6.50
N GLU A 660 -18.07 25.68 7.08
CA GLU A 660 -18.33 26.97 6.46
C GLU A 660 -17.04 27.63 5.94
N LEU A 661 -16.03 27.73 6.82
CA LEU A 661 -14.72 28.28 6.44
C LEU A 661 -14.05 27.48 5.33
N GLY A 662 -14.09 26.14 5.40
CA GLY A 662 -13.54 25.29 4.34
C GLY A 662 -14.27 25.45 3.01
N ARG A 663 -15.59 25.61 3.04
CA ARG A 663 -16.38 25.88 1.81
C ARG A 663 -16.03 27.23 1.17
N LYS A 664 -15.73 28.26 1.95
CA LYS A 664 -15.41 29.61 1.46
C LYS A 664 -14.22 29.62 0.50
N ILE A 665 -13.28 28.67 0.63
CA ILE A 665 -12.16 28.59 -0.32
C ILE A 665 -12.62 28.31 -1.76
N ARG A 666 -13.79 27.69 -1.96
CA ARG A 666 -14.31 27.46 -3.29
C ARG A 666 -14.67 28.76 -4.03
N LYS A 667 -14.79 29.90 -3.32
CA LYS A 667 -15.02 31.21 -3.94
C LYS A 667 -13.87 31.70 -4.80
N VAL A 668 -12.63 31.31 -4.43
CA VAL A 668 -11.44 31.74 -5.16
C VAL A 668 -11.33 31.09 -6.54
N PHE A 669 -12.04 30.00 -6.77
CA PHE A 669 -12.12 29.38 -8.09
C PHE A 669 -13.21 30.05 -8.90
N VAL A 670 -12.80 30.73 -9.96
CA VAL A 670 -13.68 31.55 -10.82
C VAL A 670 -13.59 31.08 -12.27
N PRO A 671 -14.63 31.20 -13.07
CA PRO A 671 -14.57 30.92 -14.49
C PRO A 671 -13.80 32.02 -15.26
N GLU A 672 -13.48 31.77 -16.51
CA GLU A 672 -12.95 32.78 -17.43
C GLU A 672 -13.96 33.94 -17.63
N ASP A 673 -13.45 35.12 -17.95
CA ASP A 673 -14.30 36.30 -18.18
C ASP A 673 -15.33 36.03 -19.27
N GLY A 674 -16.62 36.31 -19.00
CA GLY A 674 -17.73 35.99 -19.89
C GLY A 674 -18.17 34.52 -19.86
N CYS A 675 -17.68 33.75 -18.87
CA CYS A 675 -18.11 32.38 -18.61
C CYS A 675 -18.75 32.23 -17.24
N VAL A 676 -19.42 31.12 -17.01
CA VAL A 676 -19.97 30.67 -15.73
C VAL A 676 -19.54 29.25 -15.45
N PHE A 677 -19.55 28.83 -14.17
CA PHE A 677 -19.49 27.44 -13.81
C PHE A 677 -20.88 26.81 -13.88
N LEU A 678 -20.89 25.57 -14.42
CA LEU A 678 -22.02 24.65 -14.36
C LEU A 678 -21.57 23.43 -13.60
N ASP A 679 -22.14 23.19 -12.44
CA ASP A 679 -21.85 22.07 -11.56
C ASP A 679 -22.99 21.06 -11.59
N ALA A 680 -22.72 19.81 -11.81
CA ALA A 680 -23.72 18.75 -11.75
C ALA A 680 -23.27 17.64 -10.82
N ASP A 681 -24.13 17.30 -9.86
CA ASP A 681 -23.88 16.28 -8.83
C ASP A 681 -24.92 15.15 -8.95
N TYR A 682 -24.47 13.90 -8.92
CA TYR A 682 -25.37 12.77 -8.86
C TYR A 682 -26.08 12.66 -7.51
N SER A 683 -27.40 12.61 -7.53
CA SER A 683 -28.17 12.38 -6.30
C SER A 683 -28.03 10.93 -5.84
N GLN A 684 -27.22 10.71 -4.79
CA GLN A 684 -27.07 9.42 -4.08
C GLN A 684 -26.72 8.24 -5.00
N ILE A 685 -25.73 8.40 -5.87
CA ILE A 685 -25.36 7.39 -6.89
C ILE A 685 -25.11 6.01 -6.29
N GLU A 686 -24.37 5.89 -5.18
CA GLU A 686 -24.04 4.60 -4.58
C GLU A 686 -25.28 3.86 -4.07
N LEU A 687 -26.25 4.55 -3.51
CA LEU A 687 -27.51 3.95 -3.07
C LEU A 687 -28.39 3.53 -4.26
N ARG A 688 -28.39 4.30 -5.35
CA ARG A 688 -29.09 3.93 -6.59
C ARG A 688 -28.46 2.70 -7.25
N VAL A 689 -27.13 2.61 -7.24
CA VAL A 689 -26.38 1.44 -7.68
C VAL A 689 -26.69 0.23 -6.80
N LEU A 690 -26.74 0.39 -5.49
CA LEU A 690 -27.15 -0.68 -4.56
C LEU A 690 -28.57 -1.18 -4.87
N ALA A 691 -29.52 -0.26 -5.10
CA ALA A 691 -30.91 -0.61 -5.46
C ALA A 691 -30.98 -1.42 -6.77
N ASP A 692 -30.26 -0.96 -7.81
CA ASP A 692 -30.20 -1.65 -9.11
C ASP A 692 -29.59 -3.05 -9.00
N MET A 693 -28.43 -3.16 -8.35
CA MET A 693 -27.66 -4.42 -8.26
C MET A 693 -28.36 -5.42 -7.35
N SER A 694 -28.93 -5.01 -6.22
CA SER A 694 -29.68 -5.88 -5.32
C SER A 694 -31.03 -6.32 -5.90
N GLY A 695 -31.59 -5.52 -6.79
CA GLY A 695 -32.94 -5.74 -7.33
C GLY A 695 -34.03 -5.65 -6.26
N ASP A 696 -33.83 -4.90 -5.20
CA ASP A 696 -34.84 -4.68 -4.16
C ASP A 696 -35.93 -3.73 -4.66
N GLU A 697 -37.13 -4.27 -4.84
CA GLU A 697 -38.26 -3.56 -5.46
C GLU A 697 -38.71 -2.35 -4.65
N ALA A 698 -38.68 -2.46 -3.33
CA ALA A 698 -39.08 -1.36 -2.46
C ALA A 698 -38.10 -0.18 -2.57
N LEU A 699 -36.82 -0.46 -2.68
CA LEU A 699 -35.81 0.56 -2.85
C LEU A 699 -35.83 1.16 -4.26
N ILE A 700 -36.02 0.32 -5.30
CA ILE A 700 -36.17 0.75 -6.69
C ILE A 700 -37.40 1.67 -6.84
N SER A 701 -38.55 1.29 -6.29
CA SER A 701 -39.79 2.08 -6.37
C SER A 701 -39.63 3.45 -5.69
N ALA A 702 -39.02 3.45 -4.48
CA ALA A 702 -38.77 4.68 -3.75
C ALA A 702 -37.97 5.70 -4.58
N TYR A 703 -36.93 5.24 -5.29
CA TYR A 703 -36.14 6.11 -6.17
C TYR A 703 -36.88 6.52 -7.45
N ASN A 704 -37.64 5.63 -8.07
CA ASN A 704 -38.35 5.91 -9.32
C ASN A 704 -39.55 6.85 -9.10
N GLU A 705 -40.12 6.85 -7.91
CA GLU A 705 -41.20 7.72 -7.48
C GLU A 705 -40.69 9.04 -6.86
N ASN A 706 -39.39 9.31 -6.89
CA ASN A 706 -38.75 10.48 -6.29
C ASN A 706 -39.04 10.66 -4.81
N MET A 707 -39.23 9.57 -4.04
CA MET A 707 -39.42 9.64 -2.60
C MET A 707 -38.10 9.98 -1.89
N ASP A 708 -38.21 10.68 -0.75
CA ASP A 708 -37.04 10.84 0.13
C ASP A 708 -36.68 9.51 0.79
N VAL A 709 -35.68 8.79 0.20
CA VAL A 709 -35.28 7.46 0.66
C VAL A 709 -34.82 7.49 2.12
N HIS A 710 -34.22 8.58 2.59
CA HIS A 710 -33.81 8.69 4.00
C HIS A 710 -35.01 8.85 4.93
N ALA A 711 -36.02 9.63 4.53
CA ALA A 711 -37.28 9.73 5.26
C ALA A 711 -38.06 8.42 5.22
N THR A 712 -38.16 7.78 4.06
CA THR A 712 -38.78 6.46 3.91
C THR A 712 -38.10 5.38 4.77
N THR A 713 -36.78 5.37 4.79
CA THR A 713 -36.02 4.46 5.66
C THR A 713 -36.25 4.78 7.13
N ALA A 714 -36.29 6.08 7.51
CA ALA A 714 -36.58 6.51 8.87
C ALA A 714 -37.95 6.00 9.35
N ALA A 715 -38.98 6.23 8.54
CA ALA A 715 -40.35 5.78 8.85
C ALA A 715 -40.37 4.25 9.11
N LYS A 716 -39.72 3.47 8.27
CA LYS A 716 -39.68 2.01 8.38
C LYS A 716 -38.82 1.51 9.55
N VAL A 717 -37.62 2.07 9.76
CA VAL A 717 -36.66 1.61 10.79
C VAL A 717 -37.11 2.03 12.19
N PHE A 718 -37.74 3.22 12.33
CA PHE A 718 -38.13 3.76 13.62
C PHE A 718 -39.62 3.55 13.91
N HIS A 719 -40.40 2.95 12.97
CA HIS A 719 -41.85 2.69 13.08
C HIS A 719 -42.67 3.95 13.39
N VAL A 720 -42.44 5.00 12.61
CA VAL A 720 -43.21 6.25 12.65
C VAL A 720 -43.84 6.51 11.28
N ASP A 721 -44.92 7.24 11.25
CA ASP A 721 -45.49 7.67 9.98
C ASP A 721 -44.57 8.64 9.25
N ILE A 722 -44.59 8.65 7.90
CA ILE A 722 -43.69 9.45 7.07
C ILE A 722 -43.74 10.95 7.43
N ASP A 723 -44.90 11.43 7.78
CA ASP A 723 -45.16 12.84 8.15
C ASP A 723 -44.64 13.17 9.57
N GLU A 724 -44.34 12.16 10.39
CA GLU A 724 -43.80 12.30 11.74
C GLU A 724 -42.26 12.17 11.74
N VAL A 725 -41.61 11.94 10.58
CA VAL A 725 -40.17 11.81 10.48
C VAL A 725 -39.51 13.16 10.77
N THR A 726 -38.89 13.26 11.94
CA THR A 726 -38.12 14.45 12.34
C THR A 726 -36.78 14.53 11.58
N ALA A 727 -36.17 15.71 11.53
CA ALA A 727 -34.86 15.93 10.94
C ALA A 727 -33.79 15.03 11.59
N ASP A 728 -33.90 14.73 12.90
CA ASP A 728 -32.99 13.82 13.60
C ASP A 728 -33.17 12.36 13.17
N LEU A 729 -34.40 11.88 13.07
CA LEU A 729 -34.69 10.53 12.58
C LEU A 729 -34.19 10.34 11.12
N ARG A 730 -34.45 11.36 10.28
CA ARG A 730 -33.94 11.36 8.90
C ARG A 730 -32.40 11.33 8.84
N ARG A 731 -31.73 12.10 9.72
CA ARG A 731 -30.28 12.11 9.84
C ARG A 731 -29.75 10.74 10.29
N LYS A 732 -30.37 10.10 11.27
CA LYS A 732 -30.03 8.74 11.73
C LYS A 732 -30.22 7.71 10.61
N ALA A 733 -31.34 7.77 9.89
CA ALA A 733 -31.60 6.89 8.75
C ALA A 733 -30.58 7.09 7.60
N LYS A 734 -30.17 8.35 7.37
CA LYS A 734 -29.08 8.65 6.42
C LYS A 734 -27.79 7.93 6.81
N ALA A 735 -27.40 7.96 8.07
CA ALA A 735 -26.21 7.25 8.56
C ALA A 735 -26.36 5.73 8.44
N VAL A 736 -27.56 5.17 8.67
CA VAL A 736 -27.83 3.74 8.45
C VAL A 736 -27.68 3.39 6.96
N ASN A 737 -28.36 4.14 6.06
CA ASN A 737 -28.31 3.90 4.62
C ASN A 737 -26.87 3.88 4.07
N PHE A 738 -26.08 4.90 4.38
CA PHE A 738 -24.67 4.94 3.96
C PHE A 738 -23.82 3.90 4.68
N GLY A 739 -24.06 3.70 5.99
CA GLY A 739 -23.37 2.67 6.75
C GLY A 739 -23.51 1.27 6.16
N ILE A 740 -24.70 0.92 5.67
CA ILE A 740 -24.95 -0.38 5.00
C ILE A 740 -24.11 -0.51 3.72
N VAL A 741 -24.06 0.52 2.88
CA VAL A 741 -23.21 0.52 1.65
C VAL A 741 -21.74 0.30 1.99
N TYR A 742 -21.27 0.85 3.10
CA TYR A 742 -19.88 0.70 3.53
C TYR A 742 -19.62 -0.50 4.43
N GLY A 743 -20.62 -1.36 4.66
CA GLY A 743 -20.49 -2.55 5.50
C GLY A 743 -20.23 -2.23 6.96
N ILE A 744 -20.86 -1.17 7.49
CA ILE A 744 -20.65 -0.70 8.87
C ILE A 744 -21.05 -1.76 9.90
N SER A 745 -20.24 -1.93 10.94
CA SER A 745 -20.60 -2.76 12.09
C SER A 745 -21.55 -2.02 13.04
N SER A 746 -22.32 -2.77 13.85
CA SER A 746 -23.15 -2.18 14.93
C SER A 746 -22.35 -1.33 15.91
N PHE A 747 -21.08 -1.67 16.11
CA PHE A 747 -20.17 -0.86 16.92
C PHE A 747 -19.85 0.49 16.23
N GLY A 748 -19.50 0.46 14.95
CA GLY A 748 -19.22 1.69 14.17
C GLY A 748 -20.45 2.60 14.07
N LEU A 749 -21.60 2.05 13.73
CA LEU A 749 -22.86 2.81 13.66
C LEU A 749 -23.24 3.40 15.05
N GLY A 750 -23.01 2.65 16.13
CA GLY A 750 -23.23 3.16 17.48
C GLY A 750 -22.34 4.34 17.83
N GLN A 751 -21.09 4.33 17.37
CA GLN A 751 -20.17 5.47 17.53
C GLN A 751 -20.63 6.70 16.71
N ASP A 752 -20.99 6.48 15.44
CA ASP A 752 -21.39 7.58 14.54
C ASP A 752 -22.68 8.28 15.00
N LEU A 753 -23.61 7.52 15.57
CA LEU A 753 -24.91 8.03 16.04
C LEU A 753 -24.91 8.39 17.53
N HIS A 754 -23.84 8.13 18.27
CA HIS A 754 -23.74 8.26 19.72
C HIS A 754 -24.83 7.47 20.47
N ILE A 755 -25.11 6.23 20.03
CA ILE A 755 -26.10 5.32 20.62
C ILE A 755 -25.44 4.01 21.10
N PRO A 756 -26.07 3.26 22.00
CA PRO A 756 -25.58 1.95 22.43
C PRO A 756 -25.48 0.97 21.25
N LYS A 757 -24.43 0.11 21.27
CA LYS A 757 -24.22 -0.92 20.24
C LYS A 757 -25.48 -1.76 19.96
N LYS A 758 -26.24 -2.12 21.01
CA LYS A 758 -27.45 -2.94 20.91
C LYS A 758 -28.54 -2.23 20.11
N GLU A 759 -28.70 -0.93 20.28
CA GLU A 759 -29.65 -0.10 19.53
C GLU A 759 -29.23 0.02 18.06
N ALA A 760 -27.95 0.24 17.79
CA ALA A 760 -27.41 0.24 16.44
C ALA A 760 -27.60 -1.12 15.73
N GLU A 761 -27.43 -2.22 16.43
CA GLU A 761 -27.69 -3.56 15.93
C GLU A 761 -29.16 -3.77 15.53
N GLU A 762 -30.08 -3.24 16.34
CA GLU A 762 -31.50 -3.25 16.06
C GLU A 762 -31.85 -2.43 14.82
N TYR A 763 -31.23 -1.25 14.63
CA TYR A 763 -31.46 -0.43 13.41
C TYR A 763 -30.99 -1.16 12.15
N ILE A 764 -29.80 -1.79 12.18
CA ILE A 764 -29.29 -2.60 11.06
C ILE A 764 -30.23 -3.77 10.77
N LYS A 765 -30.68 -4.47 11.81
CA LYS A 765 -31.60 -5.59 11.67
C LYS A 765 -32.91 -5.17 10.99
N ARG A 766 -33.56 -4.10 11.49
CA ARG A 766 -34.79 -3.55 10.93
C ARG A 766 -34.61 -3.07 9.49
N TYR A 767 -33.47 -2.49 9.16
CA TYR A 767 -33.17 -2.12 7.78
C TYR A 767 -33.20 -3.33 6.86
N PHE A 768 -32.57 -4.43 7.23
CA PHE A 768 -32.55 -5.65 6.42
C PHE A 768 -33.88 -6.39 6.42
N GLU A 769 -34.69 -6.28 7.45
CA GLU A 769 -36.08 -6.78 7.44
C GLU A 769 -36.93 -6.03 6.41
N ASN A 770 -36.70 -4.73 6.24
CA ASN A 770 -37.43 -3.91 5.25
C ASN A 770 -36.87 -4.02 3.83
N TYR A 771 -35.57 -4.38 3.68
CA TYR A 771 -34.89 -4.53 2.40
C TYR A 771 -34.15 -5.89 2.32
N PRO A 772 -34.88 -7.02 2.29
CA PRO A 772 -34.28 -8.36 2.39
C PRO A 772 -33.41 -8.72 1.18
N LYS A 773 -33.73 -8.18 -0.03
CA LYS A 773 -32.90 -8.43 -1.22
C LYS A 773 -31.56 -7.73 -1.13
N VAL A 774 -31.48 -6.59 -0.45
CA VAL A 774 -30.20 -5.90 -0.17
C VAL A 774 -29.30 -6.79 0.71
N LYS A 775 -29.87 -7.39 1.77
CA LYS A 775 -29.10 -8.29 2.62
C LYS A 775 -28.54 -9.49 1.85
N ASN A 776 -29.42 -10.17 1.11
CA ASN A 776 -29.04 -11.35 0.32
C ASN A 776 -27.96 -11.02 -0.72
N PHE A 777 -28.06 -9.84 -1.33
CA PHE A 777 -27.06 -9.36 -2.28
C PHE A 777 -25.70 -9.13 -1.62
N LEU A 778 -25.66 -8.41 -0.50
CA LEU A 778 -24.41 -8.14 0.22
C LEU A 778 -23.75 -9.41 0.76
N ASP A 779 -24.53 -10.32 1.33
CA ASP A 779 -24.05 -11.63 1.77
C ASP A 779 -23.49 -12.44 0.58
N GLY A 780 -24.19 -12.42 -0.57
CA GLY A 780 -23.75 -13.03 -1.81
C GLY A 780 -22.42 -12.51 -2.33
N LEU A 781 -22.21 -11.18 -2.28
CA LEU A 781 -20.92 -10.56 -2.67
C LEU A 781 -19.75 -11.08 -1.83
N VAL A 782 -19.98 -11.25 -0.53
CA VAL A 782 -18.94 -11.80 0.37
C VAL A 782 -18.65 -13.27 0.06
N GLU A 783 -19.71 -14.08 -0.17
CA GLU A 783 -19.53 -15.49 -0.52
C GLU A 783 -18.83 -15.69 -1.86
N ASP A 784 -19.20 -14.88 -2.86
CA ASP A 784 -18.57 -14.93 -4.18
C ASP A 784 -17.11 -14.49 -4.11
N ALA A 785 -16.81 -13.43 -3.36
CA ALA A 785 -15.44 -13.00 -3.15
C ALA A 785 -14.61 -14.05 -2.38
N LYS A 786 -15.18 -14.77 -1.41
CA LYS A 786 -14.50 -15.91 -0.74
C LYS A 786 -14.19 -17.07 -1.71
N LYS A 787 -15.03 -17.30 -2.71
CA LYS A 787 -14.82 -18.36 -3.71
C LYS A 787 -13.84 -17.97 -4.81
N THR A 788 -13.93 -16.73 -5.28
CA THR A 788 -13.19 -16.27 -6.46
C THR A 788 -11.88 -15.54 -6.11
N GLY A 789 -11.75 -15.04 -4.89
CA GLY A 789 -10.63 -14.21 -4.45
C GLY A 789 -10.77 -12.71 -4.79
N TYR A 790 -11.86 -12.31 -5.48
CA TYR A 790 -12.05 -10.90 -5.88
C TYR A 790 -13.53 -10.50 -5.89
N SER A 791 -13.77 -9.20 -5.79
CA SER A 791 -15.09 -8.58 -6.00
C SER A 791 -15.17 -7.98 -7.40
N VAL A 792 -16.40 -7.88 -7.97
CA VAL A 792 -16.64 -7.47 -9.36
C VAL A 792 -17.70 -6.38 -9.43
N THR A 793 -17.44 -5.30 -10.21
CA THR A 793 -18.43 -4.26 -10.51
C THR A 793 -19.40 -4.70 -11.62
N LYS A 794 -20.48 -3.92 -11.82
CA LYS A 794 -21.43 -4.14 -12.93
C LYS A 794 -20.77 -4.10 -14.32
N PHE A 795 -19.64 -3.42 -14.46
CA PHE A 795 -18.89 -3.29 -15.71
C PHE A 795 -17.72 -4.29 -15.83
N GLY A 796 -17.62 -5.24 -14.90
CA GLY A 796 -16.61 -6.28 -14.92
C GLY A 796 -15.27 -5.90 -14.23
N ARG A 797 -15.14 -4.69 -13.68
CA ARG A 797 -13.92 -4.33 -12.92
C ARG A 797 -13.73 -5.24 -11.74
N ARG A 798 -12.54 -5.83 -11.63
CA ARG A 798 -12.18 -6.75 -10.55
C ARG A 798 -11.30 -6.06 -9.52
N ARG A 799 -11.56 -6.37 -8.25
CA ARG A 799 -10.70 -6.00 -7.13
C ARG A 799 -10.37 -7.25 -6.32
N PRO A 800 -9.11 -7.69 -6.26
CA PRO A 800 -8.69 -8.76 -5.38
C PRO A 800 -8.96 -8.43 -3.90
N VAL A 801 -9.36 -9.43 -3.11
CA VAL A 801 -9.65 -9.29 -1.68
C VAL A 801 -8.89 -10.37 -0.88
N PRO A 802 -7.56 -10.30 -0.83
CA PRO A 802 -6.73 -11.30 -0.15
C PRO A 802 -7.02 -11.40 1.34
N GLU A 803 -7.52 -10.32 1.96
CA GLU A 803 -7.85 -10.28 3.38
C GLU A 803 -8.90 -11.30 3.80
N LEU A 804 -9.75 -11.77 2.89
CA LEU A 804 -10.78 -12.79 3.18
C LEU A 804 -10.19 -14.14 3.57
N SER A 805 -9.00 -14.49 3.11
CA SER A 805 -8.28 -15.71 3.44
C SER A 805 -7.45 -15.60 4.72
N SER A 806 -7.31 -14.41 5.32
CA SER A 806 -6.48 -14.20 6.50
C SER A 806 -6.99 -14.96 7.72
N GLY A 807 -6.08 -15.57 8.47
CA GLY A 807 -6.33 -16.15 9.79
C GLY A 807 -6.72 -15.11 10.85
N ASN A 808 -6.40 -13.83 10.64
CA ASN A 808 -6.71 -12.73 11.55
C ASN A 808 -8.15 -12.25 11.37
N PHE A 809 -8.96 -12.33 12.44
CA PHE A 809 -10.37 -11.89 12.42
C PHE A 809 -10.55 -10.43 11.97
N MET A 810 -9.68 -9.52 12.39
CA MET A 810 -9.79 -8.09 12.04
C MET A 810 -9.54 -7.86 10.54
N GLN A 811 -8.55 -8.52 9.97
CA GLN A 811 -8.25 -8.47 8.53
C GLN A 811 -9.39 -9.11 7.73
N ARG A 812 -9.85 -10.30 8.13
CA ARG A 812 -10.96 -10.97 7.47
C ARG A 812 -12.24 -10.13 7.50
N SER A 813 -12.57 -9.53 8.64
CA SER A 813 -13.72 -8.61 8.76
C SER A 813 -13.54 -7.34 7.91
N PHE A 814 -12.31 -6.85 7.73
CA PHE A 814 -12.02 -5.77 6.78
C PHE A 814 -12.24 -6.24 5.34
N GLY A 815 -11.77 -7.42 4.97
CA GLY A 815 -12.00 -8.02 3.65
C GLY A 815 -13.49 -8.19 3.32
N GLU A 816 -14.32 -8.60 4.29
CA GLU A 816 -15.78 -8.70 4.12
C GLU A 816 -16.40 -7.33 3.79
N ARG A 817 -15.97 -6.26 4.47
CA ARG A 817 -16.43 -4.89 4.13
C ARG A 817 -15.97 -4.46 2.75
N VAL A 818 -14.73 -4.77 2.38
CA VAL A 818 -14.22 -4.50 1.03
C VAL A 818 -15.04 -5.22 -0.04
N ALA A 819 -15.35 -6.50 0.18
CA ALA A 819 -16.14 -7.31 -0.75
C ALA A 819 -17.56 -6.76 -0.95
N MET A 820 -18.19 -6.21 0.07
CA MET A 820 -19.50 -5.56 -0.01
C MET A 820 -19.46 -4.19 -0.69
N ASN A 821 -18.47 -3.35 -0.35
CA ASN A 821 -18.41 -1.97 -0.80
C ASN A 821 -17.84 -1.81 -2.21
N ALA A 822 -16.76 -2.54 -2.56
CA ALA A 822 -16.03 -2.31 -3.80
C ALA A 822 -16.88 -2.45 -5.07
N PRO A 823 -17.82 -3.42 -5.20
CA PRO A 823 -18.70 -3.50 -6.36
C PRO A 823 -19.60 -2.28 -6.53
N ILE A 824 -20.11 -1.74 -5.44
CA ILE A 824 -21.03 -0.57 -5.46
C ILE A 824 -20.24 0.69 -5.79
N GLN A 825 -19.18 0.96 -5.05
CA GLN A 825 -18.33 2.13 -5.24
C GLN A 825 -17.65 2.14 -6.61
N GLY A 826 -17.15 0.97 -7.06
CA GLY A 826 -16.51 0.85 -8.36
C GLY A 826 -17.50 1.01 -9.52
N THR A 827 -18.74 0.50 -9.38
CA THR A 827 -19.79 0.73 -10.38
C THR A 827 -20.13 2.22 -10.47
N ALA A 828 -20.25 2.92 -9.34
CA ALA A 828 -20.48 4.36 -9.32
C ALA A 828 -19.32 5.12 -10.01
N ALA A 829 -18.07 4.70 -9.75
CA ALA A 829 -16.90 5.28 -10.41
C ALA A 829 -16.90 5.05 -11.93
N ASP A 830 -17.32 3.88 -12.40
CA ASP A 830 -17.42 3.58 -13.82
C ASP A 830 -18.53 4.42 -14.49
N ILE A 831 -19.67 4.64 -13.80
CA ILE A 831 -20.75 5.50 -14.31
C ILE A 831 -20.27 6.93 -14.50
N ILE A 832 -19.59 7.52 -13.53
CA ILE A 832 -19.09 8.90 -13.65
C ILE A 832 -18.05 9.02 -14.78
N LYS A 833 -17.20 8.01 -14.97
CA LYS A 833 -16.25 7.95 -16.09
C LYS A 833 -16.94 7.95 -17.44
N ILE A 834 -18.01 7.16 -17.59
CA ILE A 834 -18.84 7.13 -18.81
C ILE A 834 -19.47 8.51 -19.05
N ALA A 835 -20.02 9.13 -18.00
CA ALA A 835 -20.59 10.48 -18.09
C ALA A 835 -19.56 11.51 -18.55
N MET A 836 -18.35 11.50 -17.98
CA MET A 836 -17.24 12.37 -18.38
C MET A 836 -16.88 12.23 -19.86
N ILE A 837 -16.71 10.99 -20.32
CA ILE A 837 -16.39 10.68 -21.71
C ILE A 837 -17.49 11.20 -22.64
N ASN A 838 -18.76 10.95 -22.29
CA ASN A 838 -19.90 11.36 -23.10
C ASN A 838 -20.05 12.88 -23.17
N VAL A 839 -19.91 13.57 -22.02
CA VAL A 839 -19.96 15.05 -21.94
C VAL A 839 -18.86 15.66 -22.82
N ASP A 840 -17.59 15.27 -22.61
CA ASP A 840 -16.45 15.78 -23.39
C ASP A 840 -16.64 15.54 -24.89
N LYS A 841 -17.07 14.34 -25.26
CA LYS A 841 -17.37 13.98 -26.65
C LYS A 841 -18.49 14.84 -27.24
N LYS A 842 -19.61 15.05 -26.53
CA LYS A 842 -20.76 15.84 -27.01
C LYS A 842 -20.42 17.31 -27.17
N LEU A 843 -19.64 17.87 -26.26
CA LEU A 843 -19.16 19.25 -26.37
C LEU A 843 -18.30 19.43 -27.64
N LYS A 844 -17.39 18.50 -27.91
CA LYS A 844 -16.55 18.50 -29.11
C LYS A 844 -17.32 18.27 -30.41
N GLU A 845 -18.25 17.32 -30.43
CA GLU A 845 -19.11 17.05 -31.61
C GLU A 845 -19.93 18.28 -32.03
N ARG A 846 -20.25 19.15 -31.08
CA ARG A 846 -21.00 20.40 -31.33
C ARG A 846 -20.11 21.62 -31.51
N ASN A 847 -18.79 21.44 -31.50
CA ASN A 847 -17.79 22.52 -31.58
C ASN A 847 -18.02 23.61 -30.52
N MET A 848 -18.43 23.23 -29.31
CA MET A 848 -18.66 24.16 -28.20
C MET A 848 -17.33 24.61 -27.58
N ARG A 849 -17.33 25.85 -27.07
CA ARG A 849 -16.20 26.41 -26.28
C ARG A 849 -16.24 25.99 -24.81
N THR A 850 -17.40 25.49 -24.36
CA THR A 850 -17.58 24.92 -23.03
C THR A 850 -16.61 23.77 -22.79
N ARG A 851 -15.98 23.72 -21.61
CA ARG A 851 -14.98 22.73 -21.24
C ARG A 851 -15.34 22.01 -19.96
N LEU A 852 -15.12 20.69 -19.91
CA LEU A 852 -15.11 19.92 -18.65
C LEU A 852 -13.78 20.19 -17.97
N ILE A 853 -13.78 20.72 -16.74
CA ILE A 853 -12.57 21.18 -16.07
C ILE A 853 -12.24 20.42 -14.79
N LEU A 854 -13.24 19.86 -14.11
CA LEU A 854 -13.02 19.19 -12.84
C LEU A 854 -14.02 18.05 -12.61
N GLN A 855 -13.56 17.01 -11.96
CA GLN A 855 -14.37 15.92 -11.40
C GLN A 855 -14.06 15.77 -9.92
N VAL A 856 -15.06 15.85 -9.06
CA VAL A 856 -14.92 15.70 -7.59
C VAL A 856 -15.95 14.71 -7.08
N HIS A 857 -15.54 13.52 -6.64
CA HIS A 857 -16.42 12.45 -6.17
C HIS A 857 -17.46 12.03 -7.22
N ASP A 858 -18.69 12.50 -7.10
CA ASP A 858 -19.84 12.27 -7.99
C ASP A 858 -20.31 13.55 -8.73
N GLU A 859 -19.50 14.58 -8.73
CA GLU A 859 -19.70 15.93 -9.27
C GLU A 859 -18.85 16.15 -10.53
N LEU A 860 -19.42 16.79 -11.55
CA LEU A 860 -18.75 17.28 -12.75
C LEU A 860 -18.91 18.79 -12.86
N LEU A 861 -17.79 19.50 -13.06
CA LEU A 861 -17.74 20.94 -13.21
C LEU A 861 -17.36 21.34 -14.63
N LEU A 862 -18.21 22.12 -15.29
CA LEU A 862 -17.95 22.74 -16.59
C LEU A 862 -17.67 24.23 -16.44
N GLU A 863 -16.86 24.76 -17.33
CA GLU A 863 -16.71 26.19 -17.60
C GLU A 863 -17.39 26.50 -18.93
N ALA A 864 -18.44 27.29 -18.91
CA ALA A 864 -19.30 27.54 -20.06
C ALA A 864 -19.43 29.04 -20.36
N PRO A 865 -19.18 29.49 -21.61
CA PRO A 865 -19.53 30.85 -22.06
C PRO A 865 -21.03 31.15 -21.90
N GLU A 866 -21.36 32.39 -21.63
CA GLU A 866 -22.77 32.82 -21.36
C GLU A 866 -23.74 32.43 -22.47
N ASP A 867 -23.34 32.45 -23.73
CA ASP A 867 -24.15 32.09 -24.91
C ASP A 867 -24.33 30.56 -25.06
N GLU A 868 -23.58 29.75 -24.36
CA GLU A 868 -23.65 28.29 -24.41
C GLU A 868 -24.34 27.65 -23.19
N ILE A 869 -24.68 28.41 -22.14
CA ILE A 869 -25.15 27.90 -20.84
C ILE A 869 -26.32 26.91 -21.00
N GLU A 870 -27.36 27.26 -21.74
CA GLU A 870 -28.54 26.39 -21.87
C GLU A 870 -28.22 25.05 -22.52
N MET A 871 -27.41 25.09 -23.58
CA MET A 871 -27.00 23.86 -24.29
C MET A 871 -26.03 23.02 -23.48
N ALA A 872 -25.06 23.67 -22.82
CA ALA A 872 -24.09 23.01 -21.97
C ALA A 872 -24.77 22.32 -20.77
N SER A 873 -25.70 23.03 -20.09
CA SER A 873 -26.51 22.49 -18.99
C SER A 873 -27.32 21.26 -19.42
N ARG A 874 -27.95 21.34 -20.63
CA ARG A 874 -28.68 20.20 -21.17
C ARG A 874 -27.78 19.02 -21.45
N ILE A 875 -26.63 19.21 -22.11
CA ILE A 875 -25.67 18.15 -22.38
C ILE A 875 -25.18 17.52 -21.08
N LEU A 876 -24.77 18.33 -20.11
CA LEU A 876 -24.28 17.86 -18.83
C LEU A 876 -25.33 16.99 -18.11
N ASN A 877 -26.57 17.49 -17.98
CA ASN A 877 -27.63 16.71 -17.36
C ASN A 877 -27.96 15.43 -18.14
N ASP A 878 -28.15 15.53 -19.44
CA ASP A 878 -28.60 14.41 -20.26
C ASP A 878 -27.54 13.29 -20.30
N GLU A 879 -26.25 13.63 -20.44
CA GLU A 879 -25.19 12.64 -20.51
C GLU A 879 -24.89 12.01 -19.12
N MET A 880 -25.08 12.76 -18.01
CA MET A 880 -25.01 12.18 -16.67
C MET A 880 -26.20 11.24 -16.40
N VAL A 881 -27.42 11.69 -16.65
CA VAL A 881 -28.62 10.89 -16.34
C VAL A 881 -28.69 9.62 -17.22
N ASN A 882 -28.24 9.71 -18.48
CA ASN A 882 -28.30 8.61 -19.45
C ASN A 882 -26.96 7.87 -19.62
N ALA A 883 -25.98 8.11 -18.74
CA ALA A 883 -24.66 7.43 -18.82
C ALA A 883 -24.79 5.90 -18.82
N VAL A 884 -25.79 5.39 -18.13
CA VAL A 884 -26.05 3.94 -18.01
C VAL A 884 -27.54 3.66 -17.88
N ASN A 885 -27.98 2.50 -18.39
CA ASN A 885 -29.35 2.04 -18.23
C ASN A 885 -29.45 1.15 -16.97
N LEU A 886 -30.01 1.70 -15.88
CA LEU A 886 -30.28 1.00 -14.63
C LEU A 886 -31.81 0.80 -14.46
N LYS A 887 -32.21 -0.11 -13.58
CA LYS A 887 -33.61 -0.25 -13.12
C LYS A 887 -34.10 0.96 -12.33
N VAL A 888 -33.16 1.75 -11.84
CA VAL A 888 -33.38 2.98 -11.07
C VAL A 888 -33.04 4.18 -11.94
N LYS A 889 -33.90 5.18 -11.97
CA LYS A 889 -33.62 6.44 -12.67
C LYS A 889 -32.40 7.13 -12.03
N MET A 890 -31.45 7.53 -12.86
CA MET A 890 -30.38 8.41 -12.41
C MET A 890 -30.89 9.85 -12.38
N VAL A 891 -30.42 10.61 -11.42
CA VAL A 891 -30.79 12.03 -11.25
C VAL A 891 -29.54 12.84 -11.03
N ALA A 892 -29.35 13.88 -11.80
CA ALA A 892 -28.31 14.88 -11.60
C ALA A 892 -28.99 16.28 -11.53
N SER A 893 -28.52 17.11 -10.61
CA SER A 893 -28.96 18.52 -10.53
C SER A 893 -27.85 19.40 -11.07
N VAL A 894 -28.20 20.28 -12.01
CA VAL A 894 -27.24 21.24 -12.58
C VAL A 894 -27.47 22.60 -11.93
N GLU A 895 -26.47 23.12 -11.27
CA GLU A 895 -26.44 24.45 -10.65
C GLU A 895 -25.49 25.36 -11.44
N LYS A 896 -25.69 26.66 -11.33
CA LYS A 896 -24.92 27.69 -12.04
C LYS A 896 -24.37 28.70 -11.04
N GLY A 897 -23.10 29.08 -11.19
CA GLY A 897 -22.45 30.06 -10.32
C GLY A 897 -21.39 30.90 -11.01
N SER A 898 -21.09 32.07 -10.43
CA SER A 898 -19.98 32.94 -10.82
C SER A 898 -18.64 32.47 -10.19
N ASN A 899 -18.71 31.50 -9.29
CA ASN A 899 -17.57 30.81 -8.67
C ASN A 899 -18.02 29.40 -8.24
N TRP A 900 -17.07 28.56 -7.88
CA TRP A 900 -17.39 27.17 -7.49
C TRP A 900 -18.22 27.06 -6.19
N TYR A 901 -18.18 28.07 -5.33
CA TYR A 901 -19.01 28.06 -4.11
C TYR A 901 -20.50 28.30 -4.42
N GLU A 902 -20.78 29.16 -5.38
CA GLU A 902 -22.17 29.48 -5.80
C GLU A 902 -22.79 28.44 -6.73
N ALA A 903 -21.95 27.74 -7.48
CA ALA A 903 -22.37 26.65 -8.38
C ALA A 903 -22.77 25.37 -7.61
N LYS A 904 -22.70 25.36 -6.27
CA LYS A 904 -23.01 24.17 -5.45
C LYS A 904 -23.98 24.43 -4.32
#